data_470d266e826c597462904e6f4ae4bf07
#
_entry.id   470d266e826c597462904e6f4ae4bf07
#
_cell.length_a   1.000
_cell.length_b   1.000
_cell.length_c   1.000
_cell.angle_alpha   90.00
_cell.angle_beta   90.00
_cell.angle_gamma   90.00
#
_symmetry.space_group_name_H-M   'P 1'
#
loop_
_entity.id
_entity.type
_entity.pdbx_description
1 polymer ?
#
loop_
_entity_poly.entity_id
_entity_poly.type
_entity_poly.pdbx_seq_one_letter_code
_entity_poly.pdbx_strand_id
1 'polypeptide(L)'
;MDSTKHPDEAESGRRFRPDIEGLRAIAIVAVLLCHAGVPFLAGGYVGVDVFFVISGFLITGLLVRELEGTGTISLRGFYARRAKRLLPLSAVLLATVGVLSMILLSPLRNTEVAGDIIASALYVANWHFAAQSVDYFAQGLEPSPVLHLWSLAIEEQFYVVWPGLMLAVTWFWRRRGHSIRPALWVALIAILVGSLVYGIVLTDDKPAFAYFSTFARAWELGLGAALALLGTMKMPRMAAAALGWTGVAAIVYASFAFTGDTTFPGTAALVPTLGSAALILSGTALAATAGGVVGLKAGAGWALSLAPVRYVGRISYSWYLWHWPFIIFAAAIWGPRLSVAAGLAAVAASWVPTQVTHMLIEDPVRRAPVLRRLPNRAIALGLACMALAVGVGIVLRDSQPSVRLASIDDVPGAAALVDQPVPQETATALRPNPLKARADRGRSYYEGCMVGIEGTNSNKCLYGNATGDRTLILFGDSHAMQYFPAVEELAEIHGWRLIVLTKAECPPEEVEVKSMVEDREYSQCDDWREETLQRIEKGGESVTVVMSGDTEYTPYGPDGEELSGDEAAEAMEAGYLRTIRRIEAAGPHTVVIRDNPSSIEDVPSCVSEDIQHLGRCAFPRRKEWDREYDVRAAEASPDT
;
A
#
# COMPACT_ATOMS: atom_id res chain seq x y z
N MET A 1 -17.78 11.64 48.82
CA MET A 1 -17.76 10.17 49.00
C MET A 1 -17.69 9.55 47.62
N ASP A 2 -16.52 9.31 47.20
CA ASP A 2 -16.18 8.89 45.82
C ASP A 2 -15.58 7.52 45.88
N SER A 3 -16.26 6.52 45.40
CA SER A 3 -15.81 5.13 45.40
C SER A 3 -16.27 4.41 44.13
N THR A 4 -15.81 4.88 42.99
CA THR A 4 -15.79 4.10 41.76
C THR A 4 -14.39 3.53 41.52
N LYS A 5 -13.93 2.63 42.40
CA LYS A 5 -12.85 1.72 42.10
C LYS A 5 -13.35 0.74 41.04
N HIS A 6 -12.76 0.82 39.83
CA HIS A 6 -13.01 -0.15 38.78
C HIS A 6 -12.65 -1.56 39.26
N PRO A 7 -13.51 -2.57 39.07
CA PRO A 7 -13.29 -3.94 39.54
C PRO A 7 -12.05 -4.64 38.95
N ASP A 8 -11.47 -4.11 37.88
CA ASP A 8 -10.28 -4.64 37.18
C ASP A 8 -8.95 -4.37 37.89
N GLU A 9 -8.92 -3.50 38.91
CA GLU A 9 -7.67 -3.17 39.64
C GLU A 9 -7.30 -4.20 40.73
N ALA A 10 -8.24 -5.02 41.16
CA ALA A 10 -8.04 -5.91 42.31
C ALA A 10 -7.68 -7.36 41.93
N GLU A 11 -7.92 -7.81 40.67
CA GLU A 11 -7.81 -9.24 40.29
C GLU A 11 -6.55 -9.62 39.51
N SER A 12 -5.69 -8.69 39.15
CA SER A 12 -4.41 -9.04 38.54
C SER A 12 -3.30 -8.24 39.19
N GLY A 13 -2.27 -8.88 39.69
CA GLY A 13 -1.00 -8.26 40.07
C GLY A 13 -0.26 -7.62 38.88
N ARG A 14 -1.00 -7.18 37.86
CA ARG A 14 -0.56 -6.41 36.70
C ARG A 14 -0.38 -4.96 37.14
N ARG A 15 0.85 -4.52 37.24
CA ARG A 15 1.11 -3.08 37.29
C ARG A 15 0.60 -2.45 35.99
N PHE A 16 -0.59 -1.85 36.06
CA PHE A 16 -1.19 -1.10 34.96
C PHE A 16 -0.23 0.03 34.50
N ARG A 17 -0.05 0.18 33.18
CA ARG A 17 0.86 1.13 32.53
C ARG A 17 0.05 2.19 31.77
N PRO A 18 -0.38 3.27 32.47
CA PRO A 18 -1.17 4.34 31.85
C PRO A 18 -0.42 5.11 30.76
N ASP A 19 0.89 5.20 30.85
CA ASP A 19 1.77 5.80 29.86
C ASP A 19 1.76 5.05 28.51
N ILE A 20 1.58 3.72 28.49
CA ILE A 20 1.41 2.95 27.25
C ILE A 20 0.05 3.25 26.59
N GLU A 21 -1.02 3.44 27.38
CA GLU A 21 -2.30 3.91 26.81
C GLU A 21 -2.13 5.29 26.16
N GLY A 22 -1.39 6.20 26.81
CA GLY A 22 -1.10 7.52 26.28
C GLY A 22 -0.23 7.50 25.02
N LEU A 23 0.75 6.59 24.95
CA LEU A 23 1.58 6.43 23.75
C LEU A 23 0.74 5.93 22.55
N ARG A 24 -0.22 5.03 22.81
CA ARG A 24 -1.22 4.62 21.80
C ARG A 24 -2.09 5.77 21.31
N ALA A 25 -2.39 6.74 22.21
CA ALA A 25 -3.13 7.94 21.82
C ALA A 25 -2.34 8.84 20.88
N ILE A 26 -1.05 9.07 21.14
CA ILE A 26 -0.18 9.81 20.23
C ILE A 26 -0.16 9.12 18.86
N ALA A 27 0.07 7.82 18.85
CA ALA A 27 0.16 7.04 17.62
C ALA A 27 -1.12 7.13 16.78
N ILE A 28 -2.30 6.91 17.38
CA ILE A 28 -3.57 6.95 16.63
C ILE A 28 -3.87 8.37 16.14
N VAL A 29 -3.64 9.41 16.95
CA VAL A 29 -3.92 10.79 16.54
C VAL A 29 -3.03 11.20 15.37
N ALA A 30 -1.74 10.84 15.37
CA ALA A 30 -0.84 11.08 14.24
C ALA A 30 -1.37 10.44 12.95
N VAL A 31 -1.76 9.16 12.99
CA VAL A 31 -2.34 8.45 11.84
C VAL A 31 -3.63 9.11 11.36
N LEU A 32 -4.55 9.43 12.27
CA LEU A 32 -5.85 10.03 11.92
C LEU A 32 -5.68 11.38 11.21
N LEU A 33 -4.79 12.24 11.71
CA LEU A 33 -4.56 13.57 11.15
C LEU A 33 -3.81 13.49 9.80
N CYS A 34 -2.87 12.58 9.65
CA CYS A 34 -2.21 12.28 8.38
C CYS A 34 -3.24 11.85 7.33
N HIS A 35 -4.06 10.86 7.65
CA HIS A 35 -5.06 10.33 6.72
C HIS A 35 -6.21 11.32 6.44
N ALA A 36 -6.46 12.27 7.34
CA ALA A 36 -7.38 13.39 7.08
C ALA A 36 -6.80 14.45 6.12
N GLY A 37 -5.56 14.29 5.66
CA GLY A 37 -4.90 15.21 4.73
C GLY A 37 -4.39 16.50 5.37
N VAL A 38 -4.06 16.50 6.68
CA VAL A 38 -3.48 17.68 7.35
C VAL A 38 -2.04 17.91 6.83
N PRO A 39 -1.75 19.00 6.08
CA PRO A 39 -0.52 19.10 5.27
C PRO A 39 0.77 19.04 6.08
N PHE A 40 0.79 19.65 7.28
CA PHE A 40 1.98 19.68 8.14
C PHE A 40 2.16 18.42 9.01
N LEU A 41 1.28 17.41 8.86
CA LEU A 41 1.33 16.12 9.54
C LEU A 41 1.36 14.95 8.54
N ALA A 42 1.89 15.17 7.35
CA ALA A 42 2.03 14.14 6.32
C ALA A 42 2.82 12.91 6.83
N GLY A 43 3.80 13.11 7.71
CA GLY A 43 4.56 12.03 8.35
C GLY A 43 3.81 11.29 9.47
N GLY A 44 2.54 11.60 9.74
CA GLY A 44 1.77 10.96 10.82
C GLY A 44 1.56 9.44 10.66
N TYR A 45 1.81 8.88 9.47
CA TYR A 45 1.82 7.43 9.23
C TYR A 45 2.80 6.67 10.14
N VAL A 46 3.85 7.33 10.65
CA VAL A 46 4.80 6.76 11.62
C VAL A 46 4.14 6.31 12.94
N GLY A 47 2.89 6.69 13.19
CA GLY A 47 2.12 6.15 14.30
C GLY A 47 1.95 4.62 14.24
N VAL A 48 2.02 4.02 13.04
CA VAL A 48 2.01 2.56 12.86
C VAL A 48 3.27 1.93 13.45
N ASP A 49 4.44 2.53 13.24
CA ASP A 49 5.72 2.06 13.81
C ASP A 49 5.69 2.10 15.34
N VAL A 50 5.09 3.16 15.89
CA VAL A 50 4.84 3.26 17.33
C VAL A 50 3.98 2.09 17.83
N PHE A 51 2.93 1.74 17.10
CA PHE A 51 2.08 0.58 17.44
C PHE A 51 2.86 -0.74 17.37
N PHE A 52 3.72 -0.94 16.38
CA PHE A 52 4.54 -2.15 16.28
C PHE A 52 5.46 -2.32 17.48
N VAL A 53 6.15 -1.27 17.93
CA VAL A 53 6.98 -1.31 19.14
C VAL A 53 6.15 -1.62 20.39
N ILE A 54 5.00 -0.96 20.57
CA ILE A 54 4.09 -1.23 21.69
C ILE A 54 3.62 -2.68 21.68
N SER A 55 3.24 -3.20 20.53
CA SER A 55 2.74 -4.56 20.35
C SER A 55 3.78 -5.61 20.66
N GLY A 56 5.00 -5.45 20.16
CA GLY A 56 6.15 -6.29 20.51
C GLY A 56 6.42 -6.31 22.00
N PHE A 57 6.41 -5.14 22.66
CA PHE A 57 6.62 -4.98 24.09
C PHE A 57 5.53 -5.69 24.92
N LEU A 58 4.26 -5.41 24.63
CA LEU A 58 3.15 -5.94 25.43
C LEU A 58 3.02 -7.45 25.32
N ILE A 59 3.13 -7.99 24.10
CA ILE A 59 2.99 -9.43 23.84
C ILE A 59 4.15 -10.19 24.43
N THR A 60 5.37 -9.77 24.16
CA THR A 60 6.56 -10.47 24.71
C THR A 60 6.58 -10.39 26.23
N GLY A 61 6.24 -9.23 26.82
CA GLY A 61 6.13 -9.13 28.28
C GLY A 61 5.05 -10.01 28.89
N LEU A 62 3.97 -10.32 28.17
CA LEU A 62 2.96 -11.28 28.60
C LEU A 62 3.50 -12.72 28.53
N LEU A 63 4.15 -13.08 27.43
CA LEU A 63 4.69 -14.42 27.19
C LEU A 63 5.85 -14.75 28.14
N VAL A 64 6.75 -13.79 28.40
CA VAL A 64 7.87 -13.94 29.34
C VAL A 64 7.35 -14.20 30.75
N ARG A 65 6.38 -13.42 31.21
CA ARG A 65 5.76 -13.66 32.55
C ARG A 65 5.10 -15.03 32.68
N GLU A 66 4.38 -15.46 31.62
CA GLU A 66 3.75 -16.78 31.58
C GLU A 66 4.81 -17.87 31.63
N LEU A 67 5.90 -17.73 30.87
CA LEU A 67 7.01 -18.65 30.81
C LEU A 67 7.79 -18.73 32.14
N GLU A 68 8.03 -17.60 32.80
CA GLU A 68 8.71 -17.55 34.10
C GLU A 68 7.84 -18.09 35.22
N GLY A 69 6.52 -17.84 35.18
CA GLY A 69 5.58 -18.30 36.22
C GLY A 69 5.17 -19.77 36.12
N THR A 70 5.01 -20.30 34.90
CA THR A 70 4.48 -21.66 34.67
C THR A 70 5.49 -22.62 34.05
N GLY A 71 6.62 -22.10 33.58
CA GLY A 71 7.62 -22.87 32.85
C GLY A 71 7.28 -23.16 31.39
N THR A 72 6.12 -22.73 30.89
CA THR A 72 5.67 -22.94 29.50
C THR A 72 4.79 -21.80 29.03
N ILE A 73 4.42 -21.81 27.76
CA ILE A 73 3.46 -20.88 27.17
C ILE A 73 2.24 -21.67 26.68
N SER A 74 1.06 -21.28 27.10
CA SER A 74 -0.20 -21.85 26.60
C SER A 74 -0.60 -21.19 25.27
N LEU A 75 -0.17 -21.75 24.14
CA LEU A 75 -0.54 -21.23 22.81
C LEU A 75 -2.06 -21.13 22.65
N ARG A 76 -2.79 -22.17 23.08
CA ARG A 76 -4.24 -22.18 23.03
C ARG A 76 -4.87 -21.04 23.84
N GLY A 77 -4.38 -20.79 25.05
CA GLY A 77 -4.82 -19.67 25.88
C GLY A 77 -4.47 -18.32 25.26
N PHE A 78 -3.29 -18.22 24.68
CA PHE A 78 -2.82 -17.02 24.01
C PHE A 78 -3.69 -16.68 22.80
N TYR A 79 -3.88 -17.59 21.85
CA TYR A 79 -4.70 -17.36 20.66
C TYR A 79 -6.18 -17.12 20.99
N ALA A 80 -6.73 -17.79 22.00
CA ALA A 80 -8.09 -17.52 22.49
C ALA A 80 -8.27 -16.07 22.99
N ARG A 81 -7.25 -15.51 23.68
CA ARG A 81 -7.26 -14.11 24.12
C ARG A 81 -7.20 -13.13 22.94
N ARG A 82 -6.45 -13.44 21.90
CA ARG A 82 -6.35 -12.63 20.68
C ARG A 82 -7.64 -12.69 19.87
N ALA A 83 -8.11 -13.90 19.57
CA ALA A 83 -9.31 -14.13 18.79
C ALA A 83 -10.51 -13.31 19.29
N LYS A 84 -10.84 -13.42 20.59
CA LYS A 84 -11.97 -12.69 21.17
C LYS A 84 -11.77 -11.17 21.26
N ARG A 85 -10.53 -10.67 21.17
CA ARG A 85 -10.23 -9.24 21.25
C ARG A 85 -10.32 -8.55 19.89
N LEU A 86 -9.90 -9.20 18.81
CA LEU A 86 -9.68 -8.57 17.52
C LEU A 86 -10.72 -8.98 16.47
N LEU A 87 -10.97 -10.30 16.34
CA LEU A 87 -11.74 -10.85 15.23
C LEU A 87 -13.22 -10.40 15.19
N PRO A 88 -13.96 -10.27 16.31
CA PRO A 88 -15.37 -9.85 16.24
C PRO A 88 -15.53 -8.44 15.65
N LEU A 89 -14.68 -7.50 16.05
CA LEU A 89 -14.76 -6.14 15.55
C LEU A 89 -14.29 -6.04 14.10
N SER A 90 -13.20 -6.74 13.75
CA SER A 90 -12.74 -6.81 12.36
C SER A 90 -13.81 -7.40 11.43
N ALA A 91 -14.51 -8.44 11.85
CA ALA A 91 -15.59 -9.04 11.06
C ALA A 91 -16.76 -8.06 10.85
N VAL A 92 -17.16 -7.29 11.88
CA VAL A 92 -18.19 -6.26 11.74
C VAL A 92 -17.75 -5.15 10.80
N LEU A 93 -16.50 -4.70 10.91
CA LEU A 93 -15.94 -3.71 9.99
C LEU A 93 -16.00 -4.22 8.54
N LEU A 94 -15.42 -5.41 8.28
CA LEU A 94 -15.36 -5.97 6.93
C LEU A 94 -16.76 -6.23 6.34
N ALA A 95 -17.72 -6.66 7.15
CA ALA A 95 -19.11 -6.80 6.73
C ALA A 95 -19.74 -5.44 6.37
N THR A 96 -19.49 -4.41 7.19
CA THR A 96 -19.99 -3.06 6.91
C THR A 96 -19.34 -2.47 5.66
N VAL A 97 -18.04 -2.64 5.49
CA VAL A 97 -17.34 -2.21 4.27
C VAL A 97 -17.91 -2.91 3.05
N GLY A 98 -18.12 -4.24 3.11
CA GLY A 98 -18.75 -4.98 2.00
C GLY A 98 -20.12 -4.44 1.61
N VAL A 99 -20.99 -4.16 2.59
CA VAL A 99 -22.32 -3.57 2.33
C VAL A 99 -22.22 -2.15 1.77
N LEU A 100 -21.37 -1.30 2.34
CA LEU A 100 -21.20 0.07 1.85
C LEU A 100 -20.59 0.10 0.45
N SER A 101 -19.65 -0.81 0.14
CA SER A 101 -19.08 -0.95 -1.19
C SER A 101 -20.16 -1.27 -2.23
N MET A 102 -21.05 -2.21 -1.94
CA MET A 102 -22.19 -2.53 -2.84
C MET A 102 -23.10 -1.34 -3.14
N ILE A 103 -23.19 -0.37 -2.22
CA ILE A 103 -24.09 0.79 -2.34
C ILE A 103 -23.38 1.98 -2.99
N LEU A 104 -22.09 2.17 -2.74
CA LEU A 104 -21.37 3.41 -3.03
C LEU A 104 -20.28 3.27 -4.09
N LEU A 105 -19.84 2.06 -4.41
CA LEU A 105 -18.76 1.83 -5.37
C LEU A 105 -19.29 1.14 -6.63
N SER A 106 -18.57 1.34 -7.74
CA SER A 106 -18.86 0.67 -9.00
C SER A 106 -18.68 -0.86 -8.89
N PRO A 107 -19.36 -1.65 -9.74
CA PRO A 107 -19.18 -3.10 -9.78
C PRO A 107 -17.74 -3.54 -9.99
N LEU A 108 -16.96 -2.81 -10.80
CA LEU A 108 -15.52 -3.07 -10.99
C LEU A 108 -14.77 -2.92 -9.66
N ARG A 109 -14.96 -1.81 -8.95
CA ARG A 109 -14.35 -1.55 -7.63
C ARG A 109 -14.79 -2.58 -6.59
N ASN A 110 -16.04 -3.02 -6.63
CA ASN A 110 -16.54 -4.07 -5.75
C ASN A 110 -15.79 -5.39 -5.92
N THR A 111 -15.41 -5.73 -7.15
CA THR A 111 -14.60 -6.93 -7.43
C THR A 111 -13.21 -6.84 -6.80
N GLU A 112 -12.57 -5.67 -6.85
CA GLU A 112 -11.27 -5.42 -6.22
C GLU A 112 -11.39 -5.47 -4.69
N VAL A 113 -12.31 -4.71 -4.11
CA VAL A 113 -12.56 -4.65 -2.65
C VAL A 113 -12.92 -6.03 -2.08
N ALA A 114 -13.58 -6.89 -2.85
CA ALA A 114 -13.88 -8.26 -2.43
C ALA A 114 -12.60 -9.06 -2.16
N GLY A 115 -11.59 -8.95 -3.03
CA GLY A 115 -10.27 -9.54 -2.83
C GLY A 115 -9.56 -9.00 -1.58
N ASP A 116 -9.63 -7.68 -1.39
CA ASP A 116 -9.04 -6.97 -0.25
C ASP A 116 -9.68 -7.39 1.08
N ILE A 117 -11.02 -7.55 1.11
CA ILE A 117 -11.76 -8.05 2.27
C ILE A 117 -11.31 -9.47 2.61
N ILE A 118 -11.19 -10.36 1.62
CA ILE A 118 -10.75 -11.74 1.83
C ILE A 118 -9.31 -11.76 2.38
N ALA A 119 -8.40 -11.01 1.77
CA ALA A 119 -7.02 -10.92 2.21
C ALA A 119 -6.91 -10.35 3.65
N SER A 120 -7.74 -9.34 3.98
CA SER A 120 -7.81 -8.74 5.32
C SER A 120 -8.37 -9.71 6.35
N ALA A 121 -9.42 -10.47 6.02
CA ALA A 121 -10.01 -11.47 6.89
C ALA A 121 -9.02 -12.60 7.23
N LEU A 122 -8.13 -12.94 6.30
CA LEU A 122 -7.09 -13.97 6.47
C LEU A 122 -5.77 -13.42 7.03
N TYR A 123 -5.69 -12.12 7.34
CA TYR A 123 -4.48 -11.45 7.83
C TYR A 123 -3.28 -11.58 6.87
N VAL A 124 -3.53 -11.55 5.56
CA VAL A 124 -2.52 -11.53 4.50
C VAL A 124 -2.62 -10.26 3.63
N ALA A 125 -3.38 -9.26 4.08
CA ALA A 125 -3.61 -8.01 3.37
C ALA A 125 -2.31 -7.27 3.03
N ASN A 126 -1.30 -7.32 3.88
CA ASN A 126 0.00 -6.72 3.62
C ASN A 126 0.70 -7.33 2.39
N TRP A 127 0.66 -8.64 2.21
CA TRP A 127 1.22 -9.31 1.03
C TRP A 127 0.40 -9.06 -0.23
N HIS A 128 -0.93 -8.98 -0.07
CA HIS A 128 -1.83 -8.65 -1.15
C HIS A 128 -1.56 -7.23 -1.67
N PHE A 129 -1.47 -6.24 -0.79
CA PHE A 129 -1.14 -4.86 -1.16
C PHE A 129 0.32 -4.67 -1.58
N ALA A 130 1.26 -5.44 -1.02
CA ALA A 130 2.63 -5.46 -1.50
C ALA A 130 2.72 -5.91 -2.97
N ALA A 131 1.95 -6.92 -3.37
CA ALA A 131 1.91 -7.36 -4.75
C ALA A 131 1.28 -6.29 -5.68
N GLN A 132 0.25 -5.59 -5.22
CA GLN A 132 -0.35 -4.48 -5.97
C GLN A 132 0.57 -3.27 -6.07
N SER A 133 1.36 -2.95 -5.04
CA SER A 133 2.23 -1.77 -5.01
C SER A 133 3.39 -1.82 -6.02
N VAL A 134 3.74 -2.99 -6.51
CA VAL A 134 4.76 -3.19 -7.56
C VAL A 134 4.14 -3.41 -8.94
N ASP A 135 2.82 -3.49 -9.05
CA ASP A 135 2.12 -3.54 -10.33
C ASP A 135 1.91 -2.10 -10.81
N TYR A 136 2.59 -1.72 -11.87
CA TYR A 136 2.51 -0.40 -12.50
C TYR A 136 1.06 0.05 -12.74
N PHE A 137 0.21 -0.83 -13.27
CA PHE A 137 -1.19 -0.49 -13.56
C PHE A 137 -2.12 -0.47 -12.34
N ALA A 138 -1.63 -0.88 -11.18
CA ALA A 138 -2.34 -0.68 -9.93
C ALA A 138 -2.01 0.67 -9.28
N GLN A 139 -0.96 1.34 -9.75
CA GLN A 139 -0.58 2.67 -9.31
C GLN A 139 -1.59 3.69 -9.87
N GLY A 140 -1.97 4.67 -9.08
CA GLY A 140 -3.01 5.63 -9.44
C GLY A 140 -4.45 5.16 -9.23
N LEU A 141 -4.69 3.91 -8.86
CA LEU A 141 -6.02 3.45 -8.46
C LEU A 141 -6.43 4.07 -7.11
N GLU A 142 -7.74 4.32 -6.97
CA GLU A 142 -8.28 4.76 -5.69
C GLU A 142 -7.95 3.76 -4.58
N PRO A 143 -7.52 4.21 -3.40
CA PRO A 143 -7.16 3.34 -2.30
C PRO A 143 -8.31 2.43 -1.85
N SER A 144 -7.98 1.19 -1.46
CA SER A 144 -8.94 0.26 -0.89
C SER A 144 -9.54 0.77 0.43
N PRO A 145 -10.86 0.61 0.67
CA PRO A 145 -11.48 0.95 1.97
C PRO A 145 -10.88 0.17 3.15
N VAL A 146 -10.15 -0.90 2.91
CA VAL A 146 -9.52 -1.73 3.94
C VAL A 146 -8.00 -1.74 3.87
N LEU A 147 -7.39 -0.84 3.08
CA LEU A 147 -5.93 -0.76 2.90
C LEU A 147 -5.19 -0.75 4.25
N HIS A 148 -5.63 0.08 5.21
CA HIS A 148 -5.00 0.25 6.52
C HIS A 148 -4.83 -1.06 7.32
N LEU A 149 -5.58 -2.13 6.98
CA LEU A 149 -5.48 -3.42 7.66
C LEU A 149 -4.18 -4.19 7.35
N TRP A 150 -3.34 -3.67 6.41
CA TRP A 150 -2.02 -4.24 6.15
C TRP A 150 -1.14 -4.28 7.41
N SER A 151 -1.18 -3.23 8.22
CA SER A 151 -0.36 -3.16 9.44
C SER A 151 -0.83 -4.16 10.50
N LEU A 152 -2.16 -4.33 10.62
CA LEU A 152 -2.74 -5.34 11.50
C LEU A 152 -2.38 -6.76 11.06
N ALA A 153 -2.27 -7.01 9.74
CA ALA A 153 -1.83 -8.29 9.21
C ALA A 153 -0.38 -8.60 9.65
N ILE A 154 0.56 -7.65 9.55
CA ILE A 154 1.93 -7.81 10.04
C ILE A 154 1.96 -8.12 11.55
N GLU A 155 1.16 -7.40 12.33
CA GLU A 155 1.08 -7.57 13.78
C GLU A 155 0.59 -8.99 14.15
N GLU A 156 -0.47 -9.48 13.50
CA GLU A 156 -1.03 -10.80 13.77
C GLU A 156 -0.11 -11.93 13.25
N GLN A 157 0.60 -11.75 12.14
CA GLN A 157 1.62 -12.70 11.69
C GLN A 157 2.75 -12.82 12.71
N PHE A 158 3.20 -11.71 13.29
CA PHE A 158 4.16 -11.76 14.39
C PHE A 158 3.58 -12.51 15.60
N TYR A 159 2.31 -12.30 15.95
CA TYR A 159 1.66 -13.00 17.05
C TYR A 159 1.47 -14.51 16.81
N VAL A 160 1.40 -14.93 15.56
CA VAL A 160 1.37 -16.37 15.20
C VAL A 160 2.75 -16.99 15.37
N VAL A 161 3.79 -16.32 14.88
CA VAL A 161 5.15 -16.88 14.83
C VAL A 161 5.87 -16.77 16.17
N TRP A 162 5.82 -15.61 16.82
CA TRP A 162 6.65 -15.30 17.98
C TRP A 162 6.45 -16.22 19.20
N PRO A 163 5.22 -16.54 19.65
CA PRO A 163 5.01 -17.46 20.78
C PRO A 163 5.50 -18.88 20.50
N GLY A 164 5.32 -19.35 19.27
CA GLY A 164 5.82 -20.65 18.81
C GLY A 164 7.35 -20.72 18.82
N LEU A 165 8.00 -19.65 18.32
CA LEU A 165 9.46 -19.53 18.34
C LEU A 165 10.01 -19.50 19.78
N MET A 166 9.41 -18.71 20.68
CA MET A 166 9.78 -18.68 22.10
C MET A 166 9.67 -20.07 22.75
N LEU A 167 8.59 -20.81 22.45
CA LEU A 167 8.43 -22.18 22.92
C LEU A 167 9.50 -23.14 22.39
N ALA A 168 9.77 -23.08 21.08
CA ALA A 168 10.76 -23.92 20.42
C ALA A 168 12.17 -23.68 21.00
N VAL A 169 12.56 -22.40 21.14
CA VAL A 169 13.83 -22.01 21.77
C VAL A 169 13.88 -22.50 23.21
N THR A 170 12.81 -22.31 23.98
CA THR A 170 12.72 -22.75 25.37
C THR A 170 12.87 -24.28 25.51
N TRP A 171 12.15 -25.04 24.70
CA TRP A 171 12.19 -26.49 24.70
C TRP A 171 13.57 -27.04 24.34
N PHE A 172 14.20 -26.50 23.27
CA PHE A 172 15.50 -26.94 22.81
C PHE A 172 16.62 -26.67 23.83
N TRP A 173 16.62 -25.46 24.44
CA TRP A 173 17.67 -25.06 25.40
C TRP A 173 17.54 -25.75 26.76
N ARG A 174 16.30 -25.93 27.26
CA ARG A 174 16.06 -26.69 28.51
C ARG A 174 16.53 -28.14 28.42
N ARG A 175 16.32 -28.79 27.29
CA ARG A 175 16.81 -30.14 27.06
C ARG A 175 18.33 -30.27 27.14
N ARG A 176 19.04 -29.18 26.93
CA ARG A 176 20.50 -29.09 27.00
C ARG A 176 21.02 -28.60 28.36
N GLY A 177 20.16 -28.36 29.33
CA GLY A 177 20.53 -27.87 30.67
C GLY A 177 20.97 -26.41 30.71
N HIS A 178 20.67 -25.59 29.68
CA HIS A 178 21.12 -24.22 29.58
C HIS A 178 20.05 -23.21 29.97
N SER A 179 20.47 -22.02 30.39
CA SER A 179 19.54 -20.92 30.69
C SER A 179 18.84 -20.41 29.42
N ILE A 180 17.54 -20.07 29.54
CA ILE A 180 16.68 -19.72 28.39
C ILE A 180 16.89 -18.28 27.93
N ARG A 181 17.14 -17.34 28.87
CA ARG A 181 17.22 -15.92 28.56
C ARG A 181 18.29 -15.58 27.50
N PRO A 182 19.53 -16.07 27.56
CA PRO A 182 20.52 -15.83 26.51
C PRO A 182 20.09 -16.34 25.13
N ALA A 183 19.42 -17.50 25.08
CA ALA A 183 18.95 -18.06 23.82
C ALA A 183 17.83 -17.22 23.18
N LEU A 184 16.89 -16.73 23.98
CA LEU A 184 15.86 -15.79 23.51
C LEU A 184 16.48 -14.50 22.99
N TRP A 185 17.52 -13.99 23.65
CA TRP A 185 18.26 -12.82 23.17
C TRP A 185 18.95 -13.06 21.84
N VAL A 186 19.62 -14.20 21.65
CA VAL A 186 20.26 -14.55 20.38
C VAL A 186 19.23 -14.62 19.25
N ALA A 187 18.12 -15.33 19.46
CA ALA A 187 17.05 -15.42 18.47
C ALA A 187 16.45 -14.05 18.14
N LEU A 188 16.22 -13.22 19.15
CA LEU A 188 15.65 -11.88 18.98
C LEU A 188 16.61 -10.93 18.27
N ILE A 189 17.90 -10.93 18.63
CA ILE A 189 18.91 -10.11 17.96
C ILE A 189 19.03 -10.52 16.48
N ALA A 190 19.00 -11.81 16.19
CA ALA A 190 19.04 -12.29 14.81
C ALA A 190 17.85 -11.78 13.97
N ILE A 191 16.63 -11.81 14.54
CA ILE A 191 15.44 -11.26 13.90
C ILE A 191 15.57 -9.73 13.75
N LEU A 192 15.97 -9.03 14.80
CA LEU A 192 16.05 -7.57 14.82
C LEU A 192 17.07 -7.07 13.78
N VAL A 193 18.29 -7.61 13.82
CA VAL A 193 19.36 -7.19 12.90
C VAL A 193 19.04 -7.66 11.46
N GLY A 194 18.64 -8.92 11.29
CA GLY A 194 18.33 -9.47 9.97
C GLY A 194 17.17 -8.74 9.29
N SER A 195 16.08 -8.47 10.03
CA SER A 195 14.94 -7.71 9.51
C SER A 195 15.27 -6.24 9.22
N LEU A 196 16.05 -5.58 10.08
CA LEU A 196 16.46 -4.19 9.86
C LEU A 196 17.35 -4.06 8.61
N VAL A 197 18.38 -4.91 8.49
CA VAL A 197 19.27 -4.89 7.32
C VAL A 197 18.48 -5.20 6.05
N TYR A 198 17.64 -6.24 6.07
CA TYR A 198 16.76 -6.57 4.96
C TYR A 198 15.83 -5.42 4.61
N GLY A 199 15.23 -4.76 5.63
CA GLY A 199 14.36 -3.61 5.44
C GLY A 199 15.07 -2.43 4.79
N ILE A 200 16.30 -2.09 5.21
CA ILE A 200 17.09 -1.02 4.60
C ILE A 200 17.37 -1.34 3.13
N VAL A 201 17.96 -2.51 2.84
CA VAL A 201 18.30 -2.91 1.47
C VAL A 201 17.07 -2.98 0.56
N LEU A 202 15.96 -3.53 1.06
CA LEU A 202 14.72 -3.63 0.28
C LEU A 202 14.08 -2.26 0.04
N THR A 203 14.22 -1.33 0.97
CA THR A 203 13.67 0.04 0.82
C THR A 203 14.41 0.81 -0.26
N ASP A 204 15.72 0.61 -0.41
CA ASP A 204 16.51 1.24 -1.46
C ASP A 204 16.15 0.70 -2.86
N ASP A 205 15.74 -0.58 -2.97
CA ASP A 205 15.38 -1.23 -4.25
C ASP A 205 13.88 -1.11 -4.56
N LYS A 206 13.01 -1.32 -3.55
CA LYS A 206 11.55 -1.40 -3.71
C LYS A 206 10.82 -0.82 -2.48
N PRO A 207 10.80 0.51 -2.32
CA PRO A 207 10.26 1.17 -1.12
C PRO A 207 8.80 0.82 -0.87
N ALA A 208 7.95 0.82 -1.89
CA ALA A 208 6.54 0.48 -1.77
C ALA A 208 6.31 -0.97 -1.30
N PHE A 209 7.08 -1.93 -1.81
CA PHE A 209 7.02 -3.32 -1.35
C PHE A 209 7.58 -3.47 0.08
N ALA A 210 8.68 -2.78 0.40
CA ALA A 210 9.28 -2.79 1.74
C ALA A 210 8.30 -2.28 2.80
N TYR A 211 7.49 -1.28 2.47
CA TYR A 211 6.48 -0.70 3.36
C TYR A 211 5.48 -1.75 3.88
N PHE A 212 5.04 -2.67 3.01
CA PHE A 212 4.08 -3.73 3.35
C PHE A 212 4.73 -5.03 3.81
N SER A 213 6.04 -5.21 3.63
CA SER A 213 6.73 -6.48 3.91
C SER A 213 6.85 -6.77 5.40
N THR A 214 6.28 -7.88 5.87
CA THR A 214 6.46 -8.36 7.25
C THR A 214 7.94 -8.52 7.60
N PHE A 215 8.76 -9.01 6.66
CA PHE A 215 10.19 -9.24 6.92
C PHE A 215 10.98 -7.95 7.02
N ALA A 216 10.59 -6.89 6.33
CA ALA A 216 11.21 -5.57 6.42
C ALA A 216 10.82 -4.82 7.71
N ARG A 217 9.68 -5.16 8.30
CA ARG A 217 9.07 -4.45 9.45
C ARG A 217 9.18 -5.21 10.78
N ALA A 218 9.53 -6.50 10.77
CA ALA A 218 9.54 -7.35 11.99
C ALA A 218 10.51 -6.86 13.07
N TRP A 219 11.57 -6.12 12.71
CA TRP A 219 12.52 -5.54 13.65
C TRP A 219 11.88 -4.52 14.62
N GLU A 220 10.81 -3.83 14.21
CA GLU A 220 10.10 -2.85 15.05
C GLU A 220 9.36 -3.56 16.19
N LEU A 221 8.65 -4.65 15.88
CA LEU A 221 8.06 -5.52 16.90
C LEU A 221 9.16 -6.19 17.73
N GLY A 222 10.27 -6.59 17.08
CA GLY A 222 11.46 -7.12 17.73
C GLY A 222 12.08 -6.16 18.75
N LEU A 223 12.15 -4.86 18.42
CA LEU A 223 12.64 -3.83 19.35
C LEU A 223 11.75 -3.73 20.60
N GLY A 224 10.43 -3.75 20.40
CA GLY A 224 9.48 -3.85 21.52
C GLY A 224 9.67 -5.11 22.36
N ALA A 225 9.88 -6.25 21.71
CA ALA A 225 10.17 -7.51 22.39
C ALA A 225 11.48 -7.46 23.19
N ALA A 226 12.52 -6.80 22.65
CA ALA A 226 13.78 -6.60 23.35
C ALA A 226 13.61 -5.81 24.66
N LEU A 227 12.83 -4.74 24.62
CA LEU A 227 12.49 -3.96 25.81
C LEU A 227 11.78 -4.80 26.89
N ALA A 228 10.90 -5.69 26.47
CA ALA A 228 10.20 -6.60 27.40
C ALA A 228 11.15 -7.62 28.04
N LEU A 229 12.10 -8.16 27.27
CA LEU A 229 13.14 -9.08 27.79
C LEU A 229 14.17 -8.38 28.68
N LEU A 230 14.49 -7.12 28.37
CA LEU A 230 15.41 -6.30 29.18
C LEU A 230 14.87 -6.10 30.60
N GLY A 231 13.53 -5.94 30.71
CA GLY A 231 12.87 -5.76 32.00
C GLY A 231 13.09 -4.35 32.59
N THR A 232 13.22 -4.30 33.93
CA THR A 232 13.39 -3.03 34.63
C THR A 232 14.86 -2.61 34.68
N MET A 233 15.17 -1.43 34.15
CA MET A 233 16.48 -0.79 34.30
C MET A 233 16.42 0.27 35.39
N LYS A 234 17.46 0.34 36.23
CA LYS A 234 17.66 1.44 37.19
C LYS A 234 18.32 2.58 36.44
N MET A 235 17.68 3.75 36.45
CA MET A 235 18.18 4.96 35.81
C MET A 235 17.91 6.15 36.74
N PRO A 236 18.78 7.15 36.79
CA PRO A 236 18.51 8.38 37.51
C PRO A 236 17.23 9.06 37.00
N ARG A 237 16.40 9.59 37.88
CA ARG A 237 15.08 10.15 37.52
C ARG A 237 15.15 11.20 36.43
N MET A 238 16.14 12.09 36.49
CA MET A 238 16.36 13.14 35.49
C MET A 238 16.68 12.55 34.11
N ALA A 239 17.56 11.54 34.06
CA ALA A 239 17.90 10.86 32.81
C ALA A 239 16.71 10.12 32.23
N ALA A 240 15.94 9.43 33.08
CA ALA A 240 14.71 8.75 32.62
C ALA A 240 13.65 9.75 32.11
N ALA A 241 13.47 10.89 32.79
CA ALA A 241 12.57 11.95 32.35
C ALA A 241 13.00 12.58 31.02
N ALA A 242 14.29 12.91 30.90
CA ALA A 242 14.85 13.43 29.64
C ALA A 242 14.68 12.46 28.50
N LEU A 243 14.99 11.16 28.70
CA LEU A 243 14.79 10.12 27.70
C LEU A 243 13.33 10.02 27.23
N GLY A 244 12.36 10.16 28.15
CA GLY A 244 10.95 10.17 27.80
C GLY A 244 10.54 11.36 26.91
N TRP A 245 11.01 12.56 27.22
CA TRP A 245 10.74 13.75 26.40
C TRP A 245 11.46 13.70 25.05
N THR A 246 12.69 13.17 24.99
CA THR A 246 13.39 12.92 23.72
C THR A 246 12.58 11.95 22.85
N GLY A 247 11.99 10.90 23.44
CA GLY A 247 11.12 9.98 22.71
C GLY A 247 9.87 10.65 22.14
N VAL A 248 9.20 11.53 22.91
CA VAL A 248 8.08 12.35 22.39
C VAL A 248 8.55 13.22 21.24
N ALA A 249 9.67 13.95 21.43
CA ALA A 249 10.21 14.85 20.42
C ALA A 249 10.55 14.12 19.11
N ALA A 250 11.11 12.91 19.18
CA ALA A 250 11.42 12.10 18.00
C ALA A 250 10.16 11.70 17.21
N ILE A 251 9.09 11.24 17.89
CA ILE A 251 7.83 10.87 17.25
C ILE A 251 7.16 12.10 16.63
N VAL A 252 7.12 13.21 17.36
CA VAL A 252 6.56 14.49 16.87
C VAL A 252 7.37 14.98 15.68
N TYR A 253 8.70 15.00 15.77
CA TYR A 253 9.58 15.39 14.66
C TYR A 253 9.27 14.56 13.41
N ALA A 254 9.25 13.22 13.51
CA ALA A 254 8.93 12.38 12.36
C ALA A 254 7.54 12.67 11.76
N SER A 255 6.53 12.93 12.63
CA SER A 255 5.17 13.25 12.17
C SER A 255 5.07 14.57 11.38
N PHE A 256 5.95 15.55 11.66
CA PHE A 256 5.96 16.85 11.00
C PHE A 256 6.99 16.96 9.86
N ALA A 257 8.13 16.27 9.98
CA ALA A 257 9.23 16.41 9.04
C ALA A 257 9.18 15.41 7.88
N PHE A 258 8.52 14.25 8.06
CA PHE A 258 8.40 13.26 7.00
C PHE A 258 7.25 13.59 6.06
N THR A 259 7.46 13.33 4.78
CA THR A 259 6.51 13.55 3.70
C THR A 259 6.29 12.27 2.89
N GLY A 260 5.53 12.34 1.80
CA GLY A 260 5.40 11.27 0.81
C GLY A 260 6.73 10.90 0.15
N ASP A 261 7.64 11.89 0.01
CA ASP A 261 8.94 11.72 -0.64
C ASP A 261 10.00 11.11 0.28
N THR A 262 9.68 10.94 1.58
CA THR A 262 10.61 10.32 2.52
C THR A 262 10.78 8.85 2.18
N THR A 263 11.99 8.42 1.82
CA THR A 263 12.32 7.01 1.58
C THR A 263 12.05 6.19 2.84
N PHE A 264 10.91 5.47 2.83
CA PHE A 264 10.39 4.79 4.01
C PHE A 264 10.00 3.33 3.69
N PRO A 265 10.22 2.34 4.61
CA PRO A 265 10.70 2.48 5.99
C PRO A 265 12.20 2.75 6.15
N GLY A 266 13.08 2.00 5.51
CA GLY A 266 14.53 2.17 5.53
C GLY A 266 15.09 2.64 6.89
N THR A 267 16.05 3.55 6.83
CA THR A 267 16.65 4.18 8.03
C THR A 267 15.72 5.21 8.68
N ALA A 268 14.76 5.79 7.95
CA ALA A 268 13.83 6.78 8.49
C ALA A 268 12.95 6.20 9.61
N ALA A 269 12.55 4.94 9.51
CA ALA A 269 11.76 4.25 10.52
C ALA A 269 12.47 4.12 11.89
N LEU A 270 13.81 4.31 11.94
CA LEU A 270 14.55 4.32 13.21
C LEU A 270 14.10 5.48 14.12
N VAL A 271 13.71 6.62 13.57
CA VAL A 271 13.34 7.80 14.37
C VAL A 271 12.09 7.54 15.23
N PRO A 272 10.92 7.18 14.68
CA PRO A 272 9.72 6.90 15.48
C PRO A 272 9.87 5.65 16.35
N THR A 273 10.55 4.62 15.88
CA THR A 273 10.72 3.37 16.63
C THR A 273 11.64 3.53 17.84
N LEU A 274 12.79 4.18 17.70
CA LEU A 274 13.67 4.49 18.83
C LEU A 274 13.03 5.51 19.77
N GLY A 275 12.27 6.47 19.27
CA GLY A 275 11.44 7.37 20.07
C GLY A 275 10.45 6.61 20.95
N SER A 276 9.76 5.64 20.38
CA SER A 276 8.82 4.76 21.10
C SER A 276 9.53 3.91 22.15
N ALA A 277 10.69 3.34 21.79
CA ALA A 277 11.51 2.56 22.71
C ALA A 277 11.99 3.42 23.89
N ALA A 278 12.44 4.65 23.65
CA ALA A 278 12.87 5.61 24.67
C ALA A 278 11.73 5.92 25.66
N LEU A 279 10.50 6.13 25.17
CA LEU A 279 9.31 6.36 26.01
C LEU A 279 8.97 5.15 26.88
N ILE A 280 8.97 3.96 26.31
CA ILE A 280 8.68 2.71 27.04
C ILE A 280 9.75 2.46 28.12
N LEU A 281 11.01 2.66 27.78
CA LEU A 281 12.13 2.48 28.69
C LEU A 281 12.11 3.51 29.83
N SER A 282 11.89 4.78 29.51
CA SER A 282 11.68 5.87 30.47
C SER A 282 10.58 5.52 31.48
N GLY A 283 9.39 5.18 30.97
CA GLY A 283 8.26 4.81 31.82
C GLY A 283 8.54 3.58 32.69
N THR A 284 9.29 2.61 32.18
CA THR A 284 9.68 1.40 32.93
C THR A 284 10.65 1.76 34.06
N ALA A 285 11.65 2.60 33.81
CA ALA A 285 12.63 3.07 34.79
C ALA A 285 11.96 3.93 35.89
N LEU A 286 11.12 4.89 35.50
CA LEU A 286 10.42 5.78 36.44
C LEU A 286 9.42 5.02 37.31
N ALA A 287 8.68 4.05 36.76
CA ALA A 287 7.78 3.21 37.53
C ALA A 287 8.51 2.34 38.57
N ALA A 288 9.74 1.96 38.31
CA ALA A 288 10.57 1.16 39.22
C ALA A 288 11.11 1.99 40.40
N THR A 289 11.43 3.29 40.18
CA THR A 289 12.08 4.14 41.20
C THR A 289 11.15 4.71 42.27
N ALA A 290 9.86 4.96 41.94
CA ALA A 290 8.93 5.66 42.83
C ALA A 290 7.63 4.91 43.13
N GLY A 291 7.61 3.58 42.95
CA GLY A 291 6.44 2.81 43.32
C GLY A 291 5.27 2.94 42.34
N GLY A 292 5.47 2.62 41.06
CA GLY A 292 4.39 2.52 40.08
C GLY A 292 3.99 3.86 39.41
N VAL A 293 2.68 4.14 39.33
CA VAL A 293 2.14 5.32 38.60
C VAL A 293 2.68 6.67 39.12
N VAL A 294 3.04 6.74 40.41
CA VAL A 294 3.60 7.97 41.01
C VAL A 294 4.94 8.35 40.38
N GLY A 295 5.75 7.36 39.99
CA GLY A 295 7.04 7.61 39.34
C GLY A 295 6.90 8.25 37.96
N LEU A 296 5.85 7.91 37.21
CA LEU A 296 5.60 8.46 35.87
C LEU A 296 5.39 9.97 35.85
N LYS A 297 4.97 10.56 36.97
CA LYS A 297 4.76 12.03 37.09
C LYS A 297 6.06 12.84 36.93
N ALA A 298 7.22 12.21 36.98
CA ALA A 298 8.51 12.90 36.85
C ALA A 298 8.94 13.15 35.40
N GLY A 299 8.23 12.63 34.40
CA GLY A 299 8.59 12.72 32.95
C GLY A 299 7.38 12.81 32.03
N ALA A 300 7.58 12.54 30.75
CA ALA A 300 6.54 12.54 29.73
C ALA A 300 5.34 11.62 30.08
N GLY A 301 5.59 10.58 30.88
CA GLY A 301 4.56 9.69 31.41
C GLY A 301 3.44 10.39 32.18
N TRP A 302 3.68 11.59 32.74
CA TRP A 302 2.64 12.40 33.35
C TRP A 302 1.57 12.82 32.34
N ALA A 303 1.99 13.44 31.25
CA ALA A 303 1.07 13.90 30.18
C ALA A 303 0.35 12.71 29.55
N LEU A 304 1.07 11.63 29.28
CA LEU A 304 0.51 10.39 28.72
C LEU A 304 -0.50 9.69 29.66
N SER A 305 -0.41 9.95 30.96
CA SER A 305 -1.31 9.35 31.97
C SER A 305 -2.57 10.17 32.22
N LEU A 306 -2.75 11.32 31.58
CA LEU A 306 -3.97 12.14 31.69
C LEU A 306 -5.20 11.36 31.21
N ALA A 307 -6.31 11.52 31.91
CA ALA A 307 -7.53 10.74 31.62
C ALA A 307 -8.06 10.87 30.18
N PRO A 308 -8.10 12.05 29.55
CA PRO A 308 -8.49 12.19 28.15
C PRO A 308 -7.56 11.47 27.18
N VAL A 309 -6.23 11.59 27.40
CA VAL A 309 -5.22 10.94 26.57
C VAL A 309 -5.35 9.41 26.65
N ARG A 310 -5.49 8.88 27.86
CA ARG A 310 -5.72 7.46 28.09
C ARG A 310 -7.02 6.96 27.48
N TYR A 311 -8.07 7.79 27.50
CA TYR A 311 -9.34 7.43 26.86
C TYR A 311 -9.15 7.20 25.36
N VAL A 312 -8.48 8.12 24.65
CA VAL A 312 -8.16 7.97 23.22
C VAL A 312 -7.32 6.70 22.99
N GLY A 313 -6.28 6.47 23.79
CA GLY A 313 -5.46 5.27 23.69
C GLY A 313 -6.21 3.97 23.92
N ARG A 314 -7.25 3.98 24.76
CA ARG A 314 -8.11 2.82 25.03
C ARG A 314 -8.95 2.44 23.82
N ILE A 315 -9.54 3.41 23.14
CA ILE A 315 -10.38 3.19 21.96
C ILE A 315 -9.57 3.15 20.66
N SER A 316 -8.22 3.31 20.72
CA SER A 316 -7.38 3.46 19.55
C SER A 316 -7.52 2.32 18.53
N TYR A 317 -7.75 1.08 18.97
CA TYR A 317 -7.98 -0.06 18.08
C TYR A 317 -9.28 0.08 17.29
N SER A 318 -10.41 0.34 17.98
CA SER A 318 -11.69 0.56 17.31
C SER A 318 -11.64 1.77 16.38
N TRP A 319 -10.98 2.87 16.79
CA TRP A 319 -10.88 4.07 15.95
C TRP A 319 -9.97 3.87 14.75
N TYR A 320 -8.86 3.12 14.90
CA TYR A 320 -8.02 2.71 13.79
C TYR A 320 -8.79 1.91 12.73
N LEU A 321 -9.69 1.03 13.15
CA LEU A 321 -10.50 0.26 12.22
C LEU A 321 -11.50 1.12 11.43
N TRP A 322 -12.19 2.06 12.10
CA TRP A 322 -13.29 2.80 11.48
C TRP A 322 -12.87 4.04 10.68
N HIS A 323 -11.76 4.71 11.00
CA HIS A 323 -11.43 6.00 10.40
C HIS A 323 -11.20 5.93 8.89
N TRP A 324 -10.47 4.93 8.42
CA TRP A 324 -10.06 4.82 7.03
C TRP A 324 -11.24 4.57 6.06
N PRO A 325 -12.14 3.60 6.31
CA PRO A 325 -13.33 3.44 5.47
C PRO A 325 -14.18 4.72 5.38
N PHE A 326 -14.27 5.49 6.45
CA PHE A 326 -15.00 6.77 6.42
C PHE A 326 -14.36 7.78 5.48
N ILE A 327 -13.05 7.85 5.42
CA ILE A 327 -12.32 8.73 4.49
C ILE A 327 -12.55 8.25 3.04
N ILE A 328 -12.41 6.96 2.78
CA ILE A 328 -12.52 6.41 1.41
C ILE A 328 -13.95 6.54 0.88
N PHE A 329 -14.97 6.21 1.67
CA PHE A 329 -16.35 6.39 1.23
C PHE A 329 -16.76 7.86 1.13
N ALA A 330 -16.16 8.74 1.93
CA ALA A 330 -16.32 10.18 1.75
C ALA A 330 -15.72 10.64 0.41
N ALA A 331 -14.55 10.13 0.05
CA ALA A 331 -13.92 10.40 -1.24
C ALA A 331 -14.75 9.87 -2.42
N ALA A 332 -15.35 8.69 -2.29
CA ALA A 332 -16.25 8.14 -3.29
C ALA A 332 -17.52 8.99 -3.51
N ILE A 333 -18.01 9.70 -2.47
CA ILE A 333 -19.21 10.52 -2.57
C ILE A 333 -18.90 11.96 -3.04
N TRP A 334 -17.79 12.55 -2.58
CA TRP A 334 -17.47 13.97 -2.81
C TRP A 334 -16.31 14.23 -3.76
N GLY A 335 -15.72 13.18 -4.30
CA GLY A 335 -14.57 13.20 -5.21
C GLY A 335 -13.26 12.81 -4.53
N PRO A 336 -12.28 12.34 -5.34
CA PRO A 336 -11.06 11.68 -4.84
C PRO A 336 -10.14 12.61 -4.03
N ARG A 337 -10.21 13.92 -4.26
CA ARG A 337 -9.45 14.93 -3.52
C ARG A 337 -10.31 15.60 -2.46
N LEU A 338 -10.36 14.99 -1.29
CA LEU A 338 -11.05 15.60 -0.15
C LEU A 338 -10.30 16.84 0.34
N SER A 339 -11.05 17.92 0.64
CA SER A 339 -10.47 19.01 1.41
C SER A 339 -10.11 18.55 2.84
N VAL A 340 -9.13 19.20 3.46
CA VAL A 340 -8.74 18.92 4.86
C VAL A 340 -9.93 18.93 5.81
N ALA A 341 -10.84 19.88 5.61
CA ALA A 341 -12.06 19.98 6.42
C ALA A 341 -12.98 18.75 6.25
N ALA A 342 -13.13 18.24 5.01
CA ALA A 342 -13.90 17.04 4.73
C ALA A 342 -13.23 15.78 5.30
N GLY A 343 -11.91 15.66 5.17
CA GLY A 343 -11.13 14.56 5.78
C GLY A 343 -11.27 14.55 7.31
N LEU A 344 -11.13 15.69 7.96
CA LEU A 344 -11.33 15.82 9.40
C LEU A 344 -12.78 15.51 9.82
N ALA A 345 -13.75 15.93 9.03
CA ALA A 345 -15.16 15.60 9.28
C ALA A 345 -15.43 14.09 9.17
N ALA A 346 -14.84 13.41 8.16
CA ALA A 346 -14.92 11.96 8.01
C ALA A 346 -14.30 11.23 9.22
N VAL A 347 -13.12 11.65 9.66
CA VAL A 347 -12.45 11.10 10.86
C VAL A 347 -13.30 11.36 12.12
N ALA A 348 -13.87 12.55 12.28
CA ALA A 348 -14.75 12.86 13.41
C ALA A 348 -16.02 12.02 13.38
N ALA A 349 -16.64 11.82 12.21
CA ALA A 349 -17.82 10.97 12.04
C ALA A 349 -17.54 9.51 12.39
N SER A 350 -16.33 9.00 12.07
CA SER A 350 -15.91 7.63 12.40
C SER A 350 -15.86 7.35 13.91
N TRP A 351 -15.83 8.40 14.74
CA TRP A 351 -15.89 8.27 16.20
C TRP A 351 -17.20 7.62 16.68
N VAL A 352 -18.32 7.85 15.99
CA VAL A 352 -19.62 7.27 16.36
C VAL A 352 -19.60 5.74 16.30
N PRO A 353 -19.32 5.09 15.15
CA PRO A 353 -19.22 3.63 15.09
C PRO A 353 -18.09 3.09 15.97
N THR A 354 -17.00 3.84 16.16
CA THR A 354 -15.94 3.50 17.13
C THR A 354 -16.51 3.30 18.52
N GLN A 355 -17.30 4.26 19.04
CA GLN A 355 -17.89 4.15 20.37
C GLN A 355 -18.92 3.03 20.45
N VAL A 356 -19.81 2.95 19.47
CA VAL A 356 -20.87 1.92 19.42
C VAL A 356 -20.25 0.52 19.45
N THR A 357 -19.27 0.27 18.58
CA THR A 357 -18.65 -1.06 18.49
C THR A 357 -17.73 -1.37 19.66
N HIS A 358 -17.03 -0.35 20.20
CA HIS A 358 -16.26 -0.52 21.43
C HIS A 358 -17.15 -0.95 22.61
N MET A 359 -18.30 -0.30 22.79
CA MET A 359 -19.21 -0.55 23.90
C MET A 359 -20.04 -1.83 23.73
N LEU A 360 -20.49 -2.15 22.51
CA LEU A 360 -21.43 -3.24 22.26
C LEU A 360 -20.73 -4.56 21.84
N ILE A 361 -19.52 -4.49 21.29
CA ILE A 361 -18.83 -5.65 20.73
C ILE A 361 -17.48 -5.89 21.43
N GLU A 362 -16.55 -4.94 21.35
CA GLU A 362 -15.18 -5.14 21.84
C GLU A 362 -15.14 -5.45 23.33
N ASP A 363 -15.69 -4.58 24.17
CA ASP A 363 -15.66 -4.73 25.63
C ASP A 363 -16.50 -5.93 26.13
N PRO A 364 -17.73 -6.15 25.69
CA PRO A 364 -18.52 -7.30 26.14
C PRO A 364 -17.90 -8.64 25.75
N VAL A 365 -17.44 -8.79 24.51
CA VAL A 365 -16.80 -10.04 24.05
C VAL A 365 -15.49 -10.29 24.80
N ARG A 366 -14.68 -9.25 24.98
CA ARG A 366 -13.41 -9.32 25.72
C ARG A 366 -13.62 -9.78 27.15
N ARG A 367 -14.69 -9.31 27.83
CA ARG A 367 -14.98 -9.60 29.24
C ARG A 367 -15.84 -10.83 29.44
N ALA A 368 -16.42 -11.42 28.38
CA ALA A 368 -17.35 -12.55 28.48
C ALA A 368 -16.80 -13.70 29.31
N PRO A 369 -17.42 -14.09 30.45
CA PRO A 369 -16.90 -15.12 31.33
C PRO A 369 -16.78 -16.49 30.65
N VAL A 370 -17.73 -16.81 29.75
CA VAL A 370 -17.76 -18.07 29.01
C VAL A 370 -16.53 -18.19 28.10
N LEU A 371 -16.15 -17.11 27.41
CA LEU A 371 -14.97 -17.08 26.52
C LEU A 371 -13.65 -17.02 27.30
N ARG A 372 -13.68 -16.56 28.54
CA ARG A 372 -12.51 -16.59 29.45
C ARG A 372 -12.25 -18.01 29.98
N ARG A 373 -13.31 -18.74 30.33
CA ARG A 373 -13.22 -20.08 30.91
C ARG A 373 -12.99 -21.18 29.88
N LEU A 374 -13.47 -20.98 28.64
CA LEU A 374 -13.45 -21.98 27.57
C LEU A 374 -12.69 -21.47 26.32
N PRO A 375 -11.34 -21.61 26.29
CA PRO A 375 -10.50 -21.12 25.18
C PRO A 375 -10.97 -21.59 23.80
N ASN A 376 -11.46 -22.83 23.69
CA ASN A 376 -11.96 -23.35 22.40
C ASN A 376 -13.16 -22.57 21.86
N ARG A 377 -14.05 -22.10 22.72
CA ARG A 377 -15.19 -21.28 22.27
C ARG A 377 -14.75 -19.92 21.76
N ALA A 378 -13.70 -19.34 22.36
CA ALA A 378 -13.11 -18.09 21.87
C ALA A 378 -12.42 -18.28 20.51
N ILE A 379 -11.72 -19.39 20.31
CA ILE A 379 -11.12 -19.74 19.02
C ILE A 379 -12.20 -20.02 17.97
N ALA A 380 -13.23 -20.81 18.33
CA ALA A 380 -14.35 -21.08 17.42
C ALA A 380 -15.11 -19.81 17.00
N LEU A 381 -15.34 -18.88 17.94
CA LEU A 381 -15.89 -17.56 17.63
C LEU A 381 -15.00 -16.80 16.63
N GLY A 382 -13.69 -16.81 16.86
CA GLY A 382 -12.74 -16.15 15.96
C GLY A 382 -12.79 -16.74 14.55
N LEU A 383 -12.76 -18.08 14.42
CA LEU A 383 -12.87 -18.75 13.12
C LEU A 383 -14.21 -18.47 12.42
N ALA A 384 -15.30 -18.40 13.18
CA ALA A 384 -16.61 -18.02 12.64
C ALA A 384 -16.62 -16.58 12.14
N CYS A 385 -15.97 -15.64 12.85
CA CYS A 385 -15.79 -14.25 12.41
C CYS A 385 -14.98 -14.16 11.11
N MET A 386 -13.89 -14.91 11.01
CA MET A 386 -13.08 -14.98 9.77
C MET A 386 -13.89 -15.57 8.61
N ALA A 387 -14.59 -16.67 8.84
CA ALA A 387 -15.43 -17.30 7.81
C ALA A 387 -16.55 -16.35 7.34
N LEU A 388 -17.18 -15.61 8.26
CA LEU A 388 -18.16 -14.57 7.93
C LEU A 388 -17.55 -13.50 7.03
N ALA A 389 -16.39 -12.96 7.38
CA ALA A 389 -15.74 -11.90 6.60
C ALA A 389 -15.30 -12.40 5.21
N VAL A 390 -14.76 -13.61 5.11
CA VAL A 390 -14.46 -14.26 3.81
C VAL A 390 -15.75 -14.45 3.01
N GLY A 391 -16.83 -14.91 3.65
CA GLY A 391 -18.14 -15.05 3.01
C GLY A 391 -18.68 -13.73 2.45
N VAL A 392 -18.50 -12.62 3.18
CA VAL A 392 -18.84 -11.28 2.70
C VAL A 392 -18.06 -10.93 1.42
N GLY A 393 -16.75 -11.16 1.40
CA GLY A 393 -15.93 -10.93 0.20
C GLY A 393 -16.39 -11.78 -0.99
N ILE A 394 -16.70 -13.06 -0.76
CA ILE A 394 -17.22 -13.96 -1.81
C ILE A 394 -18.57 -13.45 -2.32
N VAL A 395 -19.50 -13.11 -1.44
CA VAL A 395 -20.81 -12.56 -1.83
C VAL A 395 -20.66 -11.26 -2.61
N LEU A 396 -19.80 -10.36 -2.16
CA LEU A 396 -19.53 -9.10 -2.85
C LEU A 396 -19.02 -9.34 -4.28
N ARG A 397 -18.07 -10.27 -4.45
CA ARG A 397 -17.52 -10.63 -5.75
C ARG A 397 -18.56 -11.28 -6.68
N ASP A 398 -19.35 -12.23 -6.15
CA ASP A 398 -20.27 -13.03 -6.93
C ASP A 398 -21.62 -12.31 -7.18
N SER A 399 -21.90 -11.21 -6.47
CA SER A 399 -23.10 -10.37 -6.66
C SER A 399 -22.95 -9.34 -7.79
N GLN A 400 -21.77 -9.26 -8.43
CA GLN A 400 -21.57 -8.30 -9.51
C GLN A 400 -22.41 -8.66 -10.74
N PRO A 401 -22.86 -7.67 -11.54
CA PRO A 401 -23.68 -7.92 -12.71
C PRO A 401 -22.92 -8.79 -13.71
N SER A 402 -23.61 -9.78 -14.28
CA SER A 402 -23.06 -10.58 -15.37
C SER A 402 -23.11 -9.78 -16.67
N VAL A 403 -21.94 -9.45 -17.21
CA VAL A 403 -21.83 -8.80 -18.52
C VAL A 403 -21.71 -9.89 -19.59
N ARG A 404 -22.64 -9.89 -20.56
CA ARG A 404 -22.54 -10.77 -21.72
C ARG A 404 -21.36 -10.32 -22.59
N LEU A 405 -20.45 -11.25 -22.88
CA LEU A 405 -19.33 -10.97 -23.75
C LEU A 405 -19.79 -11.00 -25.22
N ALA A 406 -19.53 -9.91 -25.95
CA ALA A 406 -19.77 -9.86 -27.38
C ALA A 406 -18.79 -10.77 -28.15
N SER A 407 -19.22 -11.35 -29.27
CA SER A 407 -18.29 -12.03 -30.18
C SER A 407 -17.27 -11.02 -30.72
N ILE A 408 -16.07 -11.49 -31.04
CA ILE A 408 -15.05 -10.64 -31.67
C ILE A 408 -15.52 -10.14 -33.05
N ASP A 409 -16.29 -10.95 -33.75
CA ASP A 409 -16.83 -10.61 -35.06
C ASP A 409 -17.97 -9.58 -35.01
N ASP A 410 -18.58 -9.38 -33.82
CA ASP A 410 -19.70 -8.46 -33.62
C ASP A 410 -19.25 -7.09 -33.13
N VAL A 411 -17.94 -6.89 -32.81
CA VAL A 411 -17.42 -5.63 -32.33
C VAL A 411 -16.48 -5.00 -33.36
N PRO A 412 -16.77 -3.77 -33.80
CA PRO A 412 -15.99 -3.13 -34.86
C PRO A 412 -14.57 -2.73 -34.40
N GLY A 413 -14.33 -2.65 -33.07
CA GLY A 413 -13.06 -2.16 -32.54
C GLY A 413 -12.73 -0.76 -33.09
N ALA A 414 -11.47 -0.52 -33.44
CA ALA A 414 -11.00 0.76 -34.00
C ALA A 414 -11.65 1.08 -35.35
N ALA A 415 -12.17 0.10 -36.09
CA ALA A 415 -12.89 0.35 -37.36
C ALA A 415 -14.16 1.19 -37.16
N ALA A 416 -14.74 1.22 -35.96
CA ALA A 416 -15.84 2.13 -35.62
C ALA A 416 -15.51 3.62 -35.82
N LEU A 417 -14.22 3.99 -35.82
CA LEU A 417 -13.75 5.38 -35.98
C LEU A 417 -13.63 5.81 -37.44
N VAL A 418 -13.68 4.87 -38.40
CA VAL A 418 -13.46 5.15 -39.84
C VAL A 418 -14.66 5.86 -40.47
N ASP A 419 -15.89 5.48 -40.10
CA ASP A 419 -17.13 5.93 -40.74
C ASP A 419 -17.97 6.93 -39.92
N GLN A 420 -17.37 7.76 -39.10
CA GLN A 420 -18.02 8.65 -38.12
C GLN A 420 -18.79 7.86 -37.03
N PRO A 421 -18.23 7.72 -35.84
CA PRO A 421 -18.84 6.91 -34.82
C PRO A 421 -20.18 7.50 -34.39
N VAL A 422 -21.25 6.77 -34.60
CA VAL A 422 -22.50 7.05 -33.89
C VAL A 422 -22.30 6.56 -32.47
N PRO A 423 -22.35 7.43 -31.45
CA PRO A 423 -22.25 6.99 -30.06
C PRO A 423 -23.27 5.90 -29.79
N GLN A 424 -22.83 4.73 -29.41
CA GLN A 424 -23.71 3.63 -29.07
C GLN A 424 -24.27 3.90 -27.68
N GLU A 425 -25.53 4.36 -27.59
CA GLU A 425 -26.15 4.69 -26.31
C GLU A 425 -26.45 3.46 -25.45
N THR A 426 -26.66 2.30 -26.08
CA THR A 426 -27.01 1.08 -25.37
C THR A 426 -26.26 -0.12 -25.93
N ALA A 427 -25.88 -1.07 -25.07
CA ALA A 427 -25.32 -2.35 -25.46
C ALA A 427 -25.95 -3.53 -24.68
N THR A 428 -26.12 -4.65 -25.36
CA THR A 428 -26.58 -5.91 -24.76
C THR A 428 -25.42 -6.86 -24.45
N ALA A 429 -24.26 -6.59 -25.02
CA ALA A 429 -23.01 -7.33 -24.85
C ALA A 429 -21.84 -6.39 -25.07
N LEU A 430 -20.74 -6.58 -24.37
CA LEU A 430 -19.53 -5.77 -24.43
C LEU A 430 -18.28 -6.62 -24.59
N ARG A 431 -17.27 -6.07 -25.26
CA ARG A 431 -15.92 -6.62 -25.32
C ARG A 431 -14.91 -5.45 -25.33
N PRO A 432 -13.94 -5.43 -24.42
CA PRO A 432 -13.72 -6.37 -23.31
C PRO A 432 -14.84 -6.33 -22.25
N ASN A 433 -14.82 -7.30 -21.32
CA ASN A 433 -15.70 -7.24 -20.14
C ASN A 433 -15.25 -6.10 -19.23
N PRO A 434 -16.08 -5.10 -18.93
CA PRO A 434 -15.68 -3.94 -18.11
C PRO A 434 -15.18 -4.33 -16.71
N LEU A 435 -15.72 -5.43 -16.12
CA LEU A 435 -15.25 -5.94 -14.82
C LEU A 435 -13.85 -6.57 -14.86
N LYS A 436 -13.30 -6.79 -16.05
CA LYS A 436 -11.98 -7.38 -16.27
C LYS A 436 -11.09 -6.51 -17.17
N ALA A 437 -11.58 -5.35 -17.60
CA ALA A 437 -10.88 -4.51 -18.57
C ALA A 437 -9.46 -4.14 -18.12
N ARG A 438 -9.26 -3.84 -16.84
CA ARG A 438 -7.93 -3.55 -16.28
C ARG A 438 -6.95 -4.72 -16.33
N ALA A 439 -7.44 -5.96 -16.40
CA ALA A 439 -6.62 -7.16 -16.54
C ALA A 439 -6.54 -7.65 -18.00
N ASP A 440 -7.22 -6.99 -18.94
CA ASP A 440 -7.19 -7.33 -20.37
C ASP A 440 -5.98 -6.67 -21.04
N ARG A 441 -4.81 -7.28 -20.81
CA ARG A 441 -3.50 -6.80 -21.27
C ARG A 441 -2.89 -7.82 -22.22
N GLY A 442 -2.11 -7.35 -23.18
CA GLY A 442 -1.37 -8.22 -24.09
C GLY A 442 -0.45 -9.21 -23.35
N ARG A 443 -0.21 -10.37 -23.95
CA ARG A 443 0.65 -11.41 -23.33
C ARG A 443 2.06 -10.90 -22.99
N SER A 444 2.60 -9.99 -23.79
CA SER A 444 3.92 -9.38 -23.57
C SER A 444 4.06 -8.71 -22.19
N TYR A 445 2.97 -8.16 -21.65
CA TYR A 445 2.97 -7.62 -20.30
C TYR A 445 3.19 -8.71 -19.24
N TYR A 446 2.44 -9.83 -19.32
CA TYR A 446 2.56 -10.94 -18.37
C TYR A 446 3.87 -11.71 -18.50
N GLU A 447 4.50 -11.65 -19.67
CA GLU A 447 5.83 -12.21 -19.94
C GLU A 447 6.98 -11.28 -19.50
N GLY A 448 6.67 -10.12 -18.91
CA GLY A 448 7.63 -9.20 -18.34
C GLY A 448 8.34 -8.33 -19.39
N CYS A 449 7.71 -8.04 -20.52
CA CYS A 449 8.30 -7.22 -21.58
C CYS A 449 8.13 -5.70 -21.34
N MET A 450 7.32 -5.31 -20.38
CA MET A 450 7.30 -3.95 -19.86
C MET A 450 8.39 -3.81 -18.80
N VAL A 451 9.40 -3.00 -19.06
CA VAL A 451 10.42 -2.64 -18.05
C VAL A 451 9.77 -1.78 -16.98
N GLY A 452 9.94 -2.12 -15.71
CA GLY A 452 9.42 -1.33 -14.59
C GLY A 452 10.18 -0.01 -14.41
N ILE A 453 9.68 0.84 -13.51
CA ILE A 453 10.19 2.19 -13.24
C ILE A 453 11.72 2.18 -13.01
N GLU A 454 12.21 1.31 -12.14
CA GLU A 454 13.63 1.27 -11.75
C GLU A 454 14.57 0.65 -12.79
N GLY A 455 14.05 -0.07 -13.79
CA GLY A 455 14.88 -0.79 -14.76
C GLY A 455 15.52 0.14 -15.79
N THR A 456 16.82 0.00 -16.04
CA THR A 456 17.59 0.81 -16.99
C THR A 456 18.03 0.04 -18.24
N ASN A 457 17.75 -1.26 -18.33
CA ASN A 457 18.14 -2.09 -19.45
C ASN A 457 16.93 -2.50 -20.28
N SER A 458 17.07 -2.51 -21.60
CA SER A 458 16.00 -2.95 -22.50
C SER A 458 15.81 -4.46 -22.46
N ASN A 459 14.56 -4.92 -22.57
CA ASN A 459 14.17 -6.32 -22.56
C ASN A 459 14.58 -7.04 -23.85
N LYS A 460 14.67 -8.39 -23.77
CA LYS A 460 14.95 -9.26 -24.92
C LYS A 460 13.69 -9.98 -25.42
N CYS A 461 12.56 -9.25 -25.46
CA CYS A 461 11.29 -9.81 -25.90
C CYS A 461 11.21 -9.89 -27.41
N LEU A 462 11.09 -11.12 -27.91
CA LEU A 462 11.07 -11.45 -29.32
C LEU A 462 9.81 -12.25 -29.65
N TYR A 463 9.06 -11.79 -30.65
CA TYR A 463 7.80 -12.37 -31.12
C TYR A 463 7.80 -12.53 -32.65
N GLY A 464 6.72 -13.09 -33.20
CA GLY A 464 6.61 -13.35 -34.62
C GLY A 464 7.63 -14.38 -35.11
N ASN A 465 8.10 -14.26 -36.35
CA ASN A 465 9.09 -15.15 -36.93
C ASN A 465 10.51 -14.73 -36.56
N ALA A 466 11.18 -15.46 -35.68
CA ALA A 466 12.54 -15.16 -35.22
C ALA A 466 13.58 -15.10 -36.37
N THR A 467 13.32 -15.75 -37.51
CA THR A 467 14.17 -15.78 -38.70
C THR A 467 13.65 -14.93 -39.85
N GLY A 468 12.64 -14.09 -39.60
CA GLY A 468 12.07 -13.19 -40.59
C GLY A 468 13.10 -12.20 -41.12
N ASP A 469 12.96 -11.84 -42.38
CA ASP A 469 13.86 -10.94 -43.11
C ASP A 469 13.68 -9.47 -42.74
N ARG A 470 12.47 -9.10 -42.24
CA ARG A 470 12.15 -7.79 -41.71
C ARG A 470 11.91 -7.83 -40.22
N THR A 471 12.24 -6.73 -39.56
CA THR A 471 12.04 -6.58 -38.11
C THR A 471 11.17 -5.38 -37.81
N LEU A 472 10.08 -5.62 -37.06
CA LEU A 472 9.33 -4.56 -36.40
C LEU A 472 9.90 -4.38 -34.99
N ILE A 473 10.00 -3.14 -34.56
CA ILE A 473 10.31 -2.80 -33.15
C ILE A 473 9.15 -1.97 -32.62
N LEU A 474 8.51 -2.42 -31.56
CA LEU A 474 7.55 -1.62 -30.81
C LEU A 474 8.28 -0.89 -29.71
N PHE A 475 8.33 0.46 -29.79
CA PHE A 475 9.14 1.30 -28.91
C PHE A 475 8.33 2.39 -28.24
N GLY A 476 8.45 2.53 -26.92
CA GLY A 476 7.81 3.57 -26.11
C GLY A 476 7.41 3.11 -24.72
N ASP A 477 6.33 3.65 -24.21
CA ASP A 477 5.83 3.38 -22.86
C ASP A 477 4.64 2.40 -22.83
N SER A 478 3.74 2.56 -21.84
CA SER A 478 2.52 1.75 -21.73
C SER A 478 1.54 2.01 -22.88
N HIS A 479 1.55 3.22 -23.48
CA HIS A 479 0.74 3.55 -24.63
C HIS A 479 1.25 2.88 -25.91
N ALA A 480 2.55 2.66 -26.06
CA ALA A 480 3.08 1.77 -27.10
C ALA A 480 2.69 0.31 -26.84
N MET A 481 2.81 -0.17 -25.60
CA MET A 481 2.52 -1.55 -25.24
C MET A 481 1.06 -1.95 -25.53
N GLN A 482 0.10 -1.04 -25.46
CA GLN A 482 -1.32 -1.34 -25.77
C GLN A 482 -1.52 -1.78 -27.22
N TYR A 483 -0.65 -1.36 -28.13
CA TYR A 483 -0.69 -1.75 -29.56
C TYR A 483 -0.02 -3.09 -29.84
N PHE A 484 0.60 -3.71 -28.83
CA PHE A 484 1.32 -4.99 -29.00
C PHE A 484 0.47 -6.07 -29.71
N PRO A 485 -0.81 -6.33 -29.35
CA PRO A 485 -1.58 -7.38 -30.02
C PRO A 485 -1.75 -7.15 -31.52
N ALA A 486 -1.96 -5.91 -31.95
CA ALA A 486 -2.10 -5.56 -33.36
C ALA A 486 -0.77 -5.66 -34.12
N VAL A 487 0.32 -5.19 -33.50
CA VAL A 487 1.66 -5.25 -34.10
C VAL A 487 2.17 -6.69 -34.15
N GLU A 488 1.83 -7.52 -33.17
CA GLU A 488 2.13 -8.95 -33.17
C GLU A 488 1.40 -9.68 -34.29
N GLU A 489 0.10 -9.46 -34.45
CA GLU A 489 -0.69 -10.04 -35.53
C GLU A 489 -0.15 -9.64 -36.91
N LEU A 490 0.21 -8.35 -37.08
CA LEU A 490 0.84 -7.88 -38.31
C LEU A 490 2.17 -8.61 -38.59
N ALA A 491 3.01 -8.78 -37.58
CA ALA A 491 4.27 -9.50 -37.71
C ALA A 491 4.06 -10.99 -38.06
N GLU A 492 3.05 -11.64 -37.48
CA GLU A 492 2.73 -13.03 -37.76
C GLU A 492 2.19 -13.22 -39.20
N ILE A 493 1.26 -12.36 -39.65
CA ILE A 493 0.68 -12.42 -41.00
C ILE A 493 1.77 -12.29 -42.06
N HIS A 494 2.75 -11.40 -41.83
CA HIS A 494 3.82 -11.14 -42.81
C HIS A 494 5.08 -11.97 -42.59
N GLY A 495 5.13 -12.81 -41.57
CA GLY A 495 6.31 -13.60 -41.24
C GLY A 495 7.51 -12.77 -40.78
N TRP A 496 7.27 -11.61 -40.21
CA TRP A 496 8.31 -10.69 -39.71
C TRP A 496 8.71 -10.99 -38.27
N ARG A 497 9.88 -10.49 -37.87
CA ARG A 497 10.34 -10.51 -36.48
C ARG A 497 9.74 -9.30 -35.75
N LEU A 498 9.28 -9.48 -34.52
CA LEU A 498 8.86 -8.37 -33.65
C LEU A 498 9.70 -8.34 -32.39
N ILE A 499 10.30 -7.19 -32.09
CA ILE A 499 11.02 -6.89 -30.85
C ILE A 499 10.19 -5.86 -30.07
N VAL A 500 9.97 -6.12 -28.78
CA VAL A 500 9.24 -5.20 -27.91
C VAL A 500 10.22 -4.53 -26.95
N LEU A 501 10.28 -3.20 -27.03
CA LEU A 501 11.16 -2.33 -26.24
C LEU A 501 10.29 -1.27 -25.56
N THR A 502 9.67 -1.65 -24.44
CA THR A 502 8.75 -0.77 -23.73
C THR A 502 9.11 -0.66 -22.25
N LYS A 503 8.94 0.54 -21.70
CA LYS A 503 9.20 0.84 -20.29
C LYS A 503 8.04 1.66 -19.70
N ALA A 504 7.65 1.33 -18.47
CA ALA A 504 6.62 2.05 -17.72
C ALA A 504 6.99 3.53 -17.58
N GLU A 505 6.03 4.43 -17.88
CA GLU A 505 6.17 5.89 -17.77
C GLU A 505 7.38 6.49 -18.52
N CYS A 506 7.90 5.84 -19.53
CA CYS A 506 9.08 6.34 -20.23
C CYS A 506 8.75 6.58 -21.69
N PRO A 507 8.51 7.84 -22.07
CA PRO A 507 8.18 8.20 -23.45
C PRO A 507 9.36 7.95 -24.40
N PRO A 508 9.08 7.73 -25.70
CA PRO A 508 10.14 7.54 -26.69
C PRO A 508 10.94 8.82 -27.00
N GLU A 509 10.48 9.98 -26.59
CA GLU A 509 11.07 11.29 -26.80
C GLU A 509 12.40 11.45 -26.05
N GLU A 510 13.45 11.94 -26.72
CA GLU A 510 14.69 12.34 -26.08
C GLU A 510 14.52 13.66 -25.29
N VAL A 511 13.86 13.56 -24.15
CA VAL A 511 13.62 14.66 -23.21
C VAL A 511 13.57 14.13 -21.79
N GLU A 512 14.12 14.86 -20.85
CA GLU A 512 14.01 14.56 -19.42
C GLU A 512 12.59 14.81 -18.95
N VAL A 513 11.98 13.81 -18.32
CA VAL A 513 10.58 13.91 -17.85
C VAL A 513 10.48 13.61 -16.36
N LYS A 514 9.41 14.12 -15.76
CA LYS A 514 9.03 13.81 -14.40
C LYS A 514 8.30 12.47 -14.36
N SER A 515 8.69 11.58 -13.43
CA SER A 515 7.90 10.37 -13.15
C SER A 515 6.57 10.78 -12.51
N MET A 516 5.48 10.28 -13.04
CA MET A 516 4.13 10.51 -12.50
C MET A 516 3.91 9.75 -11.20
N VAL A 517 4.60 8.61 -11.02
CA VAL A 517 4.51 7.76 -9.83
C VAL A 517 5.40 8.26 -8.70
N GLU A 518 6.64 8.66 -9.02
CA GLU A 518 7.63 9.04 -8.01
C GLU A 518 7.71 10.54 -7.75
N ASP A 519 7.01 11.36 -8.57
CA ASP A 519 6.95 12.83 -8.48
C ASP A 519 8.34 13.49 -8.43
N ARG A 520 9.29 12.92 -9.18
CA ARG A 520 10.69 13.37 -9.30
C ARG A 520 11.22 13.16 -10.71
N GLU A 521 12.39 13.72 -11.01
CA GLU A 521 13.12 13.48 -12.26
C GLU A 521 13.31 11.98 -12.50
N TYR A 522 13.04 11.54 -13.74
CA TYR A 522 13.02 10.13 -14.11
C TYR A 522 14.29 9.71 -14.89
N SER A 523 15.45 9.82 -14.24
CA SER A 523 16.74 9.49 -14.82
C SER A 523 16.85 8.04 -15.31
N GLN A 524 16.16 7.08 -14.67
CA GLN A 524 16.11 5.70 -15.13
C GLN A 524 15.42 5.54 -16.48
N CYS A 525 14.55 6.48 -16.87
CA CYS A 525 13.99 6.52 -18.21
C CYS A 525 15.05 6.94 -19.23
N ASP A 526 15.85 7.95 -18.93
CA ASP A 526 16.89 8.44 -19.84
C ASP A 526 17.96 7.39 -20.09
N ASP A 527 18.41 6.71 -19.03
CA ASP A 527 19.36 5.60 -19.13
C ASP A 527 18.82 4.44 -19.99
N TRP A 528 17.55 4.05 -19.77
CA TRP A 528 16.91 3.00 -20.54
C TRP A 528 16.68 3.41 -21.99
N ARG A 529 16.28 4.65 -22.23
CA ARG A 529 16.03 5.19 -23.58
C ARG A 529 17.32 5.22 -24.38
N GLU A 530 18.40 5.70 -23.80
CA GLU A 530 19.71 5.75 -24.45
C GLU A 530 20.21 4.35 -24.83
N GLU A 531 20.13 3.37 -23.90
CA GLU A 531 20.50 1.96 -24.19
C GLU A 531 19.64 1.37 -25.31
N THR A 532 18.32 1.69 -25.28
CA THR A 532 17.36 1.21 -26.26
C THR A 532 17.62 1.81 -27.64
N LEU A 533 17.86 3.10 -27.75
CA LEU A 533 18.18 3.78 -29.02
C LEU A 533 19.48 3.25 -29.62
N GLN A 534 20.53 3.04 -28.82
CA GLN A 534 21.77 2.43 -29.28
C GLN A 534 21.56 1.00 -29.80
N ARG A 535 20.57 0.29 -29.31
CA ARG A 535 20.20 -1.03 -29.81
C ARG A 535 19.43 -0.95 -31.13
N ILE A 536 18.51 0.00 -31.27
CA ILE A 536 17.74 0.26 -32.49
C ILE A 536 18.66 0.67 -33.65
N GLU A 537 19.63 1.55 -33.41
CA GLU A 537 20.60 2.04 -34.37
C GLU A 537 21.41 0.92 -35.07
N LYS A 538 21.54 -0.23 -34.43
CA LYS A 538 22.26 -1.40 -35.01
C LYS A 538 21.41 -2.16 -36.02
N GLY A 539 20.15 -1.80 -36.23
CA GLY A 539 19.18 -2.58 -37.00
C GLY A 539 19.31 -2.42 -38.53
N GLY A 540 19.63 -1.23 -39.01
CA GLY A 540 19.74 -0.93 -40.45
C GLY A 540 18.36 -0.86 -41.17
N GLU A 541 18.38 -0.79 -42.51
CA GLU A 541 17.20 -0.52 -43.39
C GLU A 541 16.12 -1.61 -43.36
N SER A 542 16.40 -2.81 -42.84
CA SER A 542 15.39 -3.87 -42.72
C SER A 542 14.52 -3.76 -41.49
N VAL A 543 14.71 -2.70 -40.68
CA VAL A 543 13.99 -2.45 -39.44
C VAL A 543 12.99 -1.31 -39.61
N THR A 544 11.76 -1.54 -39.11
CA THR A 544 10.76 -0.50 -38.94
C THR A 544 10.46 -0.35 -37.45
N VAL A 545 10.59 0.85 -36.92
CA VAL A 545 10.31 1.19 -35.52
C VAL A 545 8.93 1.81 -35.43
N VAL A 546 8.01 1.13 -34.74
CA VAL A 546 6.66 1.62 -34.43
C VAL A 546 6.74 2.29 -33.06
N MET A 547 6.52 3.59 -33.02
CA MET A 547 6.64 4.42 -31.83
C MET A 547 5.28 4.92 -31.36
N SER A 548 5.05 4.93 -30.06
CA SER A 548 3.93 5.59 -29.40
C SER A 548 4.29 5.89 -27.94
N GLY A 549 3.68 6.91 -27.37
CA GLY A 549 3.85 7.28 -25.97
C GLY A 549 2.66 8.09 -25.47
N ASP A 550 2.50 8.16 -24.15
CA ASP A 550 1.56 9.06 -23.50
C ASP A 550 1.98 10.51 -23.76
N THR A 551 1.02 11.38 -24.03
CA THR A 551 1.25 12.81 -24.32
C THR A 551 1.07 13.73 -23.10
N GLU A 552 0.84 13.18 -21.92
CA GLU A 552 0.58 13.95 -20.69
C GLU A 552 1.83 14.11 -19.79
N TYR A 553 3.04 13.83 -20.26
CA TYR A 553 4.26 14.00 -19.48
C TYR A 553 4.57 15.46 -19.15
N THR A 554 5.23 15.66 -18.01
CA THR A 554 5.82 16.94 -17.61
C THR A 554 7.31 16.90 -17.90
N PRO A 555 7.80 17.57 -18.96
CA PRO A 555 9.22 17.65 -19.25
C PRO A 555 9.92 18.69 -18.38
N TYR A 556 11.24 18.52 -18.22
CA TYR A 556 12.11 19.52 -17.61
C TYR A 556 12.75 20.41 -18.66
N GLY A 557 12.89 21.69 -18.32
CA GLY A 557 13.65 22.66 -19.11
C GLY A 557 15.15 22.60 -18.82
N PRO A 558 15.96 23.36 -19.58
CA PRO A 558 17.42 23.36 -19.45
C PRO A 558 17.94 23.76 -18.07
N ASP A 559 17.16 24.52 -17.31
CA ASP A 559 17.51 24.99 -15.96
C ASP A 559 16.97 24.04 -14.86
N GLY A 560 16.38 22.89 -15.25
CA GLY A 560 15.79 21.89 -14.34
C GLY A 560 14.41 22.28 -13.80
N GLU A 561 13.75 23.28 -14.38
CA GLU A 561 12.37 23.65 -14.06
C GLU A 561 11.37 22.75 -14.78
N GLU A 562 10.23 22.47 -14.13
CA GLU A 562 9.11 21.74 -14.73
C GLU A 562 8.40 22.64 -15.75
N LEU A 563 8.36 22.21 -17.01
CA LEU A 563 7.65 22.92 -18.08
C LEU A 563 6.16 22.58 -18.09
N SER A 564 5.35 23.50 -18.56
CA SER A 564 3.90 23.31 -18.67
C SER A 564 3.33 24.04 -19.91
N GLY A 565 2.10 23.69 -20.26
CA GLY A 565 1.41 24.38 -21.36
C GLY A 565 2.10 24.17 -22.70
N ASP A 566 2.26 25.25 -23.47
CA ASP A 566 2.82 25.20 -24.80
C ASP A 566 4.32 24.97 -24.80
N GLU A 567 5.05 25.44 -23.79
CA GLU A 567 6.48 25.18 -23.60
C GLU A 567 6.77 23.70 -23.41
N ALA A 568 5.94 23.00 -22.64
CA ALA A 568 6.04 21.55 -22.50
C ALA A 568 5.80 20.83 -23.83
N ALA A 569 4.77 21.23 -24.58
CA ALA A 569 4.47 20.63 -25.87
C ALA A 569 5.60 20.84 -26.90
N GLU A 570 6.21 22.02 -26.92
CA GLU A 570 7.36 22.33 -27.80
C GLU A 570 8.60 21.48 -27.41
N ALA A 571 8.87 21.32 -26.12
CA ALA A 571 9.98 20.50 -25.64
C ALA A 571 9.80 19.01 -26.01
N MET A 572 8.57 18.48 -25.83
CA MET A 572 8.20 17.12 -26.21
C MET A 572 8.30 16.90 -27.73
N GLU A 573 7.75 17.83 -28.56
CA GLU A 573 7.86 17.79 -30.01
C GLU A 573 9.32 17.75 -30.48
N ALA A 574 10.14 18.64 -29.92
CA ALA A 574 11.56 18.68 -30.26
C ALA A 574 12.28 17.38 -29.84
N GLY A 575 11.93 16.81 -28.69
CA GLY A 575 12.44 15.53 -28.20
C GLY A 575 12.07 14.38 -29.13
N TYR A 576 10.79 14.31 -29.52
CA TYR A 576 10.28 13.29 -30.44
C TYR A 576 10.98 13.36 -31.81
N LEU A 577 11.10 14.56 -32.37
CA LEU A 577 11.78 14.79 -33.64
C LEU A 577 13.28 14.42 -33.58
N ARG A 578 13.95 14.64 -32.42
CA ARG A 578 15.32 14.16 -32.22
C ARG A 578 15.39 12.64 -32.28
N THR A 579 14.50 11.94 -31.59
CA THR A 579 14.42 10.48 -31.59
C THR A 579 14.19 9.93 -33.00
N ILE A 580 13.22 10.47 -33.75
CA ILE A 580 12.91 10.07 -35.13
C ILE A 580 14.16 10.23 -36.01
N ARG A 581 14.75 11.41 -36.03
CA ARG A 581 15.95 11.71 -36.85
C ARG A 581 17.15 10.84 -36.49
N ARG A 582 17.33 10.53 -35.22
CA ARG A 582 18.40 9.67 -34.74
C ARG A 582 18.24 8.23 -35.25
N ILE A 583 17.03 7.70 -35.20
CA ILE A 583 16.70 6.36 -35.70
C ILE A 583 16.88 6.30 -37.22
N GLU A 584 16.31 7.23 -37.97
CA GLU A 584 16.36 7.27 -39.43
C GLU A 584 17.78 7.49 -39.98
N ALA A 585 18.57 8.31 -39.31
CA ALA A 585 19.98 8.51 -39.65
C ALA A 585 20.81 7.21 -39.54
N ALA A 586 20.39 6.25 -38.75
CA ALA A 586 21.02 4.92 -38.61
C ALA A 586 20.48 3.88 -39.59
N GLY A 587 19.45 4.20 -40.38
CA GLY A 587 18.86 3.38 -41.44
C GLY A 587 17.47 2.80 -41.20
N PRO A 588 16.98 2.56 -39.96
CA PRO A 588 15.61 2.11 -39.75
C PRO A 588 14.57 3.15 -40.20
N HIS A 589 13.39 2.65 -40.63
CA HIS A 589 12.22 3.52 -40.86
C HIS A 589 11.44 3.70 -39.56
N THR A 590 10.79 4.87 -39.39
CA THR A 590 9.91 5.14 -38.26
C THR A 590 8.45 5.19 -38.68
N VAL A 591 7.58 4.76 -37.79
CA VAL A 591 6.11 4.90 -37.88
C VAL A 591 5.63 5.38 -36.52
N VAL A 592 4.94 6.50 -36.49
CA VAL A 592 4.36 7.06 -35.26
C VAL A 592 2.87 6.70 -35.19
N ILE A 593 2.47 6.05 -34.10
CA ILE A 593 1.06 5.87 -33.77
C ILE A 593 0.70 7.00 -32.81
N ARG A 594 -0.22 7.86 -33.25
CA ARG A 594 -0.76 8.94 -32.44
C ARG A 594 -1.35 8.41 -31.15
N ASP A 595 -1.10 9.10 -30.04
CA ASP A 595 -1.69 8.77 -28.75
C ASP A 595 -3.23 8.87 -28.75
N ASN A 596 -3.87 8.07 -27.94
CA ASN A 596 -5.32 8.11 -27.73
C ASN A 596 -5.71 9.17 -26.69
N PRO A 597 -6.92 9.76 -26.80
CA PRO A 597 -7.38 10.74 -25.82
C PRO A 597 -7.50 10.15 -24.43
N SER A 598 -6.95 10.83 -23.42
CA SER A 598 -7.16 10.49 -22.01
C SER A 598 -8.58 10.76 -21.58
N SER A 599 -9.14 9.83 -20.82
CA SER A 599 -10.46 10.00 -20.20
C SER A 599 -10.35 10.84 -18.91
N ILE A 600 -11.38 11.66 -18.66
CA ILE A 600 -11.50 12.40 -17.39
C ILE A 600 -12.07 11.55 -16.26
N GLU A 601 -12.61 10.37 -16.58
CA GLU A 601 -13.23 9.41 -15.66
C GLU A 601 -12.71 8.01 -15.93
N ASP A 602 -12.80 7.14 -14.94
CA ASP A 602 -12.50 5.71 -15.08
C ASP A 602 -13.62 5.03 -15.90
N VAL A 603 -13.46 5.00 -17.22
CA VAL A 603 -14.44 4.47 -18.17
C VAL A 603 -14.85 3.04 -17.84
N PRO A 604 -13.96 2.09 -17.53
CA PRO A 604 -14.36 0.74 -17.12
C PRO A 604 -15.27 0.73 -15.89
N SER A 605 -15.00 1.55 -14.88
CA SER A 605 -15.87 1.70 -13.71
C SER A 605 -17.23 2.24 -14.09
N CYS A 606 -17.29 3.34 -14.84
CA CYS A 606 -18.53 3.95 -15.31
C CYS A 606 -19.37 2.96 -16.11
N VAL A 607 -18.79 2.31 -17.12
CA VAL A 607 -19.49 1.32 -17.96
C VAL A 607 -19.96 0.11 -17.15
N SER A 608 -19.23 -0.28 -16.10
CA SER A 608 -19.64 -1.38 -15.23
C SER A 608 -20.90 -1.07 -14.41
N GLU A 609 -21.19 0.21 -14.14
CA GLU A 609 -22.39 0.63 -13.40
C GLU A 609 -23.67 0.48 -14.20
N ASP A 610 -23.63 0.82 -15.50
CA ASP A 610 -24.81 0.79 -16.34
C ASP A 610 -24.47 0.53 -17.82
N ILE A 611 -24.37 -0.73 -18.18
CA ILE A 611 -24.09 -1.15 -19.56
C ILE A 611 -25.24 -0.83 -20.53
N GLN A 612 -26.42 -0.48 -20.04
CA GLN A 612 -27.57 -0.12 -20.86
C GLN A 612 -27.62 1.36 -21.27
N HIS A 613 -26.81 2.20 -20.63
CA HIS A 613 -26.74 3.63 -20.89
C HIS A 613 -25.29 4.11 -21.04
N LEU A 614 -24.58 3.56 -22.02
CA LEU A 614 -23.15 3.86 -22.28
C LEU A 614 -22.89 5.36 -22.53
N GLY A 615 -23.88 6.09 -23.07
CA GLY A 615 -23.78 7.54 -23.29
C GLY A 615 -23.49 8.34 -22.02
N ARG A 616 -23.80 7.80 -20.82
CA ARG A 616 -23.45 8.44 -19.55
C ARG A 616 -21.95 8.47 -19.27
N CYS A 617 -21.21 7.54 -19.89
CA CYS A 617 -19.75 7.43 -19.75
C CYS A 617 -19.01 8.13 -20.88
N ALA A 618 -19.74 8.88 -21.74
CA ALA A 618 -19.13 9.70 -22.76
C ALA A 618 -18.58 10.99 -22.13
N PHE A 619 -17.36 11.34 -22.48
CA PHE A 619 -16.69 12.56 -22.00
C PHE A 619 -16.24 13.41 -23.19
N PRO A 620 -16.18 14.75 -23.04
CA PRO A 620 -15.68 15.62 -24.08
C PRO A 620 -14.17 15.40 -24.27
N ARG A 621 -13.73 15.45 -25.51
CA ARG A 621 -12.30 15.44 -25.83
C ARG A 621 -11.61 16.61 -25.12
N ARG A 622 -10.52 16.36 -24.41
CA ARG A 622 -9.72 17.40 -23.74
C ARG A 622 -9.00 18.26 -24.79
N LYS A 623 -8.90 19.56 -24.54
CA LYS A 623 -8.17 20.48 -25.44
C LYS A 623 -6.68 20.20 -25.48
N GLU A 624 -6.13 19.67 -24.38
CA GLU A 624 -4.71 19.29 -24.26
C GLU A 624 -4.33 18.24 -25.29
N TRP A 625 -5.22 17.30 -25.62
CA TRP A 625 -5.01 16.30 -26.66
C TRP A 625 -4.88 16.91 -28.06
N ASP A 626 -5.41 18.12 -28.30
CA ASP A 626 -5.30 18.82 -29.59
C ASP A 626 -3.88 19.40 -29.83
N ARG A 627 -2.95 19.27 -28.87
CA ARG A 627 -1.55 19.72 -29.06
C ARG A 627 -0.82 18.94 -30.13
N GLU A 628 -1.12 17.65 -30.30
CA GLU A 628 -0.68 16.80 -31.42
C GLU A 628 0.82 16.89 -31.70
N TYR A 629 1.64 17.05 -30.66
CA TYR A 629 3.07 17.25 -30.84
C TYR A 629 3.76 16.02 -31.45
N ASP A 630 3.26 14.82 -31.16
CA ASP A 630 3.67 13.54 -31.74
C ASP A 630 3.43 13.51 -33.27
N VAL A 631 2.24 13.95 -33.70
CA VAL A 631 1.88 14.09 -35.13
C VAL A 631 2.75 15.13 -35.82
N ARG A 632 2.92 16.33 -35.20
CA ARG A 632 3.73 17.40 -35.79
C ARG A 632 5.20 16.98 -35.92
N ALA A 633 5.74 16.23 -34.93
CA ALA A 633 7.09 15.72 -35.01
C ALA A 633 7.24 14.68 -36.15
N ALA A 634 6.24 13.81 -36.35
CA ALA A 634 6.24 12.85 -37.45
C ALA A 634 6.14 13.57 -38.82
N GLU A 635 5.23 14.55 -38.98
CA GLU A 635 5.07 15.31 -40.23
C GLU A 635 6.31 16.15 -40.56
N ALA A 636 7.12 16.50 -39.56
CA ALA A 636 8.37 17.24 -39.77
C ALA A 636 9.54 16.35 -40.25
N SER A 637 9.36 15.02 -40.29
CA SER A 637 10.33 14.05 -40.85
C SER A 637 9.75 13.42 -42.12
N PRO A 638 10.40 13.59 -43.28
CA PRO A 638 9.82 13.19 -44.57
C PRO A 638 9.67 11.68 -44.78
N ASP A 639 10.31 10.88 -43.97
CA ASP A 639 10.36 9.40 -44.10
C ASP A 639 9.55 8.66 -43.03
N THR A 640 8.79 9.41 -42.19
CA THR A 640 7.97 8.88 -41.07
C THR A 640 6.53 8.64 -41.50
#